data_e3360cf664e720fa8cf54bd78629f96c
#
_entry.id   e3360cf664e720fa8cf54bd78629f96c
#
_cell.length_a   1.000
_cell.length_b   1.000
_cell.length_c   1.000
_cell.angle_alpha   90.00
_cell.angle_beta   90.00
_cell.angle_gamma   90.00
#
_symmetry.space_group_name_H-M   'P 1'
#
loop_
_entity.id
_entity.type
_entity.pdbx_description
1 polymer ?
#
loop_
_entity_poly.entity_id
_entity_poly.type
_entity_poly.pdbx_seq_one_letter_code
_entity_poly.pdbx_strand_id
1 'polypeptide(L)'
;MCFPIRKIHSFFCSCIFVTEKIGCGSAQPNLKNFVFRLSLRSPFAIFAPVMRLKLTFFLYICLCMVFPAIAQMPVGNPIYGTDAYGNPVDANGNPVQLDANGNPVVDGYGNDAYTWGRDTTQAEEKIIPIGSYAWNIDERFGNITPVDVDTLPNNFQNFNLTAGPMGQYNFLGNLGSPRLSRLFMDRKPYSNFIFADPFDYFYTPVNEFQFTNTLSPITNLSYHSCGNKQDGEDRLRAYFASNINKISGIGFKLDYLYGRGYYNNQATSLFNGSLYGYYLDDRYNMHAWISVNHMRMGENGGIENDDYITHPEDFTRSYGSRDIPTILSENWNRNEDQTYYLTHRYNLGFYKDIELPDSLRPVMPADSVLLKGLRDSLLTVYQKADTAYQHAVMDSLRNDFMAKQDNPQDFIPVTSFIHTLRIRNAKHTVYSYDTPDHYYADLFYGDPNNMSDRTRGYSIQNTLGIALREGFNKWAKAGLTAFASHEYRHYTMPDLNGGNKIIRSYSENNISVGGQLSKREGKTLHYDVTGEVTLLGEDVGQFDVEGRADLNFRLFKDTVQLAARAFVKNLNPSFYMRHYHSQFAWWDNDLNKEFRTRIEGTLSLKRTRTALTVGVENIKNYAYFATDKIAYNDEGGQFAGYSNRISVKQYGSSVQVFSARLNQNFKFGILHWDNEVAYQKTSNQDILPLPDLSAYSNLYIVFRIAKVLRVQLGGDVRYFTEYYAPDYAPIIQQFTVQSPETRMKLGNYPICNAYVNLFLKHCRFYVNVNHVNNGTGNKNAFLVPHYPINPMNIHFGLSWNFFN
;
A
#
# COMPACT_ATOMS: atom_id res chain seq x y z
N MET A 1 5.22 -38.99 13.02
CA MET A 1 5.85 -39.59 11.82
C MET A 1 7.18 -38.87 11.62
N CYS A 2 8.28 -39.54 12.00
CA CYS A 2 9.65 -39.03 11.87
C CYS A 2 10.15 -39.30 10.45
N PHE A 3 10.49 -38.25 9.73
CA PHE A 3 11.28 -38.37 8.50
C PHE A 3 12.76 -38.24 8.85
N PRO A 4 13.66 -39.07 8.32
CA PRO A 4 15.04 -39.13 8.76
C PRO A 4 15.89 -37.99 8.15
N ILE A 5 16.50 -37.22 9.02
CA ILE A 5 17.40 -36.08 8.78
C ILE A 5 18.69 -36.44 7.98
N ARG A 6 18.96 -37.73 7.73
CA ARG A 6 20.20 -38.19 7.09
C ARG A 6 20.31 -37.94 5.57
N LYS A 7 19.24 -37.56 4.87
CA LYS A 7 19.32 -37.32 3.40
C LYS A 7 19.61 -35.88 3.02
N ILE A 8 19.52 -34.95 3.96
CA ILE A 8 19.77 -33.50 3.68
C ILE A 8 21.27 -33.18 3.76
N HIS A 9 22.02 -33.91 4.61
CA HIS A 9 23.47 -33.70 4.76
C HIS A 9 24.30 -34.14 3.56
N SER A 10 23.83 -35.14 2.79
CA SER A 10 24.56 -35.65 1.63
C SER A 10 24.44 -34.77 0.37
N PHE A 11 23.37 -33.93 0.31
CA PHE A 11 23.15 -33.01 -0.81
C PHE A 11 24.02 -31.74 -0.70
N PHE A 12 24.32 -31.29 0.53
CA PHE A 12 25.17 -30.12 0.77
C PHE A 12 26.66 -30.42 0.61
N CYS A 13 27.11 -31.62 0.95
CA CYS A 13 28.51 -32.03 0.77
C CYS A 13 28.91 -32.17 -0.72
N SER A 14 27.97 -32.52 -1.59
CA SER A 14 28.28 -32.67 -3.03
C SER A 14 28.44 -31.34 -3.78
N CYS A 15 27.86 -30.25 -3.27
CA CYS A 15 28.02 -28.92 -3.90
C CYS A 15 29.29 -28.17 -3.45
N ILE A 16 29.88 -28.53 -2.30
CA ILE A 16 31.10 -27.86 -1.79
C ILE A 16 32.35 -28.49 -2.40
N PHE A 17 32.30 -29.76 -2.79
CA PHE A 17 33.48 -30.45 -3.39
C PHE A 17 33.72 -30.16 -4.88
N VAL A 18 32.81 -29.46 -5.57
CA VAL A 18 33.00 -29.06 -6.98
C VAL A 18 33.80 -27.76 -7.14
N THR A 19 34.01 -27.00 -6.08
CA THR A 19 34.76 -25.72 -6.11
C THR A 19 36.22 -25.84 -5.73
N GLU A 20 36.73 -27.00 -5.27
CA GLU A 20 38.11 -27.18 -4.82
C GLU A 20 39.07 -27.88 -5.82
N LYS A 21 38.64 -28.15 -7.07
CA LYS A 21 39.48 -28.82 -8.08
C LYS A 21 39.81 -27.97 -9.30
N ILE A 22 39.85 -26.66 -9.19
CA ILE A 22 40.46 -25.80 -10.23
C ILE A 22 41.44 -24.85 -9.54
N GLY A 23 42.61 -25.37 -9.24
CA GLY A 23 43.74 -24.61 -8.79
C GLY A 23 44.99 -24.95 -9.62
N CYS A 24 45.63 -23.91 -10.17
CA CYS A 24 46.96 -23.85 -10.78
C CYS A 24 47.19 -24.47 -12.16
N GLY A 25 47.32 -23.60 -13.15
CA GLY A 25 47.96 -23.85 -14.45
C GLY A 25 47.82 -22.62 -15.35
N SER A 26 48.89 -21.84 -15.40
CA SER A 26 49.08 -20.67 -16.25
C SER A 26 48.83 -20.94 -17.73
N ALA A 27 47.92 -20.22 -18.38
CA ALA A 27 47.98 -19.69 -19.75
C ALA A 27 46.65 -19.11 -20.17
N GLN A 28 46.62 -17.84 -20.58
CA GLN A 28 45.53 -17.27 -21.35
C GLN A 28 45.33 -17.98 -22.67
N PRO A 29 44.11 -18.24 -23.08
CA PRO A 29 43.66 -17.68 -24.34
C PRO A 29 42.18 -17.23 -24.37
N ASN A 30 42.00 -16.18 -25.12
CA ASN A 30 40.83 -15.71 -25.88
C ASN A 30 39.46 -16.34 -25.62
N LEU A 31 38.60 -15.55 -24.94
CA LEU A 31 37.13 -15.72 -24.93
C LEU A 31 36.52 -15.08 -26.20
N LYS A 32 36.39 -15.87 -27.26
CA LYS A 32 35.41 -15.65 -28.32
C LYS A 32 34.82 -16.99 -28.70
N ASN A 33 33.46 -17.03 -28.66
CA ASN A 33 32.61 -18.11 -29.20
C ASN A 33 32.43 -19.36 -28.33
N PHE A 34 31.46 -19.30 -27.40
CA PHE A 34 30.66 -20.48 -27.05
C PHE A 34 29.17 -20.07 -27.12
N VAL A 35 28.59 -20.36 -28.28
CA VAL A 35 27.13 -20.31 -28.49
C VAL A 35 26.61 -21.70 -28.14
N PHE A 36 26.03 -21.84 -26.96
CA PHE A 36 25.18 -23.01 -26.64
C PHE A 36 23.79 -22.77 -27.23
N ARG A 37 23.51 -23.46 -28.36
CA ARG A 37 22.13 -23.65 -28.84
C ARG A 37 21.45 -24.67 -27.94
N LEU A 38 20.68 -24.22 -26.98
CA LEU A 38 19.66 -25.02 -26.31
C LEU A 38 18.32 -24.77 -27.03
N SER A 39 17.84 -25.81 -27.73
CA SER A 39 16.50 -25.81 -28.29
C SER A 39 15.44 -25.74 -27.17
N LEU A 40 14.79 -24.62 -27.05
CA LEU A 40 13.74 -24.36 -26.07
C LEU A 40 12.43 -25.04 -26.53
N ARG A 41 12.11 -26.18 -25.95
CA ARG A 41 10.73 -26.64 -25.86
C ARG A 41 10.14 -26.09 -24.54
N SER A 42 9.16 -25.18 -24.68
CA SER A 42 8.28 -24.63 -23.65
C SER A 42 8.98 -23.76 -22.56
N PRO A 43 8.75 -22.45 -22.48
CA PRO A 43 9.31 -21.55 -21.49
C PRO A 43 8.76 -21.74 -20.07
N PHE A 44 7.70 -22.55 -19.90
CA PHE A 44 7.06 -22.78 -18.60
C PHE A 44 7.82 -23.72 -17.66
N ALA A 45 8.71 -24.57 -18.18
CA ALA A 45 9.37 -25.59 -17.35
C ALA A 45 10.63 -25.08 -16.61
N ILE A 46 11.23 -23.97 -17.00
CA ILE A 46 12.53 -23.52 -16.47
C ILE A 46 12.37 -22.51 -15.33
N PHE A 47 11.25 -21.75 -15.27
CA PHE A 47 11.06 -20.71 -14.25
C PHE A 47 10.55 -21.26 -12.91
N ALA A 48 9.77 -22.33 -12.91
CA ALA A 48 9.25 -22.93 -11.69
C ALA A 48 10.33 -23.42 -10.70
N PRO A 49 11.43 -24.07 -11.13
CA PRO A 49 12.49 -24.50 -10.21
C PRO A 49 13.33 -23.35 -9.67
N VAL A 50 13.67 -22.35 -10.50
CA VAL A 50 14.52 -21.21 -10.06
C VAL A 50 13.76 -20.31 -9.08
N MET A 51 12.45 -20.13 -9.26
CA MET A 51 11.62 -19.35 -8.35
C MET A 51 11.33 -20.13 -7.07
N ARG A 52 11.14 -21.45 -7.14
CA ARG A 52 11.06 -22.33 -5.97
C ARG A 52 12.37 -22.30 -5.16
N LEU A 53 13.51 -22.30 -5.83
CA LEU A 53 14.81 -22.22 -5.16
C LEU A 53 15.03 -20.87 -4.50
N LYS A 54 14.67 -19.76 -5.15
CA LYS A 54 14.74 -18.40 -4.57
C LYS A 54 13.77 -18.22 -3.43
N LEU A 55 12.55 -18.74 -3.54
CA LEU A 55 11.55 -18.68 -2.48
C LEU A 55 11.95 -19.57 -1.29
N THR A 56 12.49 -20.76 -1.54
CA THR A 56 12.99 -21.69 -0.51
C THR A 56 14.20 -21.09 0.21
N PHE A 57 15.11 -20.43 -0.51
CA PHE A 57 16.27 -19.77 0.06
C PHE A 57 15.87 -18.55 0.90
N PHE A 58 14.89 -17.78 0.43
CA PHE A 58 14.34 -16.64 1.17
C PHE A 58 13.55 -17.09 2.41
N LEU A 59 12.73 -18.13 2.30
CA LEU A 59 12.06 -18.77 3.44
C LEU A 59 13.06 -19.36 4.44
N TYR A 60 14.17 -19.91 3.96
CA TYR A 60 15.24 -20.43 4.83
C TYR A 60 15.97 -19.30 5.56
N ILE A 61 16.26 -18.18 4.91
CA ILE A 61 16.81 -16.98 5.55
C ILE A 61 15.81 -16.43 6.58
N CYS A 62 14.53 -16.36 6.26
CA CYS A 62 13.49 -15.96 7.20
C CYS A 62 13.39 -16.91 8.40
N LEU A 63 13.46 -18.22 8.17
CA LEU A 63 13.48 -19.22 9.23
C LEU A 63 14.75 -19.10 10.11
N CYS A 64 15.92 -18.89 9.49
CA CYS A 64 17.19 -18.70 10.21
C CYS A 64 17.22 -17.40 11.02
N MET A 65 16.47 -16.36 10.60
CA MET A 65 16.34 -15.12 11.37
C MET A 65 15.33 -15.23 12.52
N VAL A 66 14.37 -16.14 12.42
CA VAL A 66 13.38 -16.38 13.47
C VAL A 66 13.94 -17.27 14.60
N PHE A 67 14.82 -18.21 14.30
CA PHE A 67 15.40 -19.13 15.30
C PHE A 67 16.24 -18.46 16.41
N PRO A 68 17.06 -17.40 16.15
CA PRO A 68 17.75 -16.71 17.23
C PRO A 68 16.82 -15.89 18.13
N ALA A 69 15.67 -15.44 17.61
CA ALA A 69 14.70 -14.68 18.40
C ALA A 69 13.92 -15.55 19.39
N ILE A 70 13.81 -16.87 19.14
CA ILE A 70 13.18 -17.83 20.06
C ILE A 70 14.12 -18.19 21.22
N ALA A 71 15.44 -17.98 21.06
CA ALA A 71 16.42 -18.32 22.08
C ALA A 71 16.63 -17.26 23.18
N GLN A 72 16.02 -16.08 23.06
CA GLN A 72 15.96 -15.06 24.10
C GLN A 72 14.52 -14.89 24.58
N MET A 73 14.03 -15.84 25.34
CA MET A 73 12.84 -15.61 26.16
C MET A 73 13.22 -14.60 27.24
N PRO A 74 12.57 -13.43 27.35
CA PRO A 74 12.62 -12.68 28.57
C PRO A 74 11.90 -13.51 29.64
N VAL A 75 12.63 -13.96 30.61
CA VAL A 75 12.06 -14.49 31.84
C VAL A 75 11.19 -13.35 32.40
N GLY A 76 9.87 -13.51 32.40
CA GLY A 76 8.98 -12.59 33.11
C GLY A 76 9.49 -12.37 34.52
N ASN A 77 9.38 -11.15 35.04
CA ASN A 77 9.79 -10.83 36.41
C ASN A 77 9.14 -11.83 37.34
N PRO A 78 9.92 -12.70 38.03
CA PRO A 78 9.32 -13.68 38.89
C PRO A 78 8.69 -12.96 40.09
N ILE A 79 7.54 -13.45 40.54
CA ILE A 79 6.96 -13.07 41.84
C ILE A 79 7.98 -13.48 42.87
N TYR A 80 8.54 -12.50 43.62
CA TYR A 80 9.63 -12.73 44.55
C TYR A 80 9.16 -13.00 46.00
N GLY A 81 7.86 -12.87 46.27
CA GLY A 81 7.30 -13.18 47.60
C GLY A 81 5.87 -12.61 47.78
N THR A 82 5.39 -12.68 48.98
CA THR A 82 4.13 -12.06 49.40
C THR A 82 4.40 -11.04 50.50
N ASP A 83 3.62 -9.97 50.58
CA ASP A 83 3.65 -9.00 51.67
C ASP A 83 3.09 -9.63 52.98
N ALA A 84 3.08 -8.87 54.06
CA ALA A 84 2.55 -9.31 55.35
C ALA A 84 1.04 -9.66 55.32
N TYR A 85 0.34 -9.35 54.26
CA TYR A 85 -1.09 -9.60 54.06
C TYR A 85 -1.36 -10.70 53.01
N GLY A 86 -0.27 -11.31 52.45
CA GLY A 86 -0.37 -12.41 51.48
C GLY A 86 -0.51 -11.98 50.04
N ASN A 87 -0.33 -10.70 49.68
CA ASN A 87 -0.38 -10.22 48.29
C ASN A 87 0.99 -10.44 47.63
N PRO A 88 1.06 -10.82 46.35
CA PRO A 88 2.29 -11.01 45.61
C PRO A 88 3.04 -9.68 45.40
N VAL A 89 4.36 -9.69 45.61
CA VAL A 89 5.24 -8.52 45.49
C VAL A 89 6.38 -8.77 44.48
N ASP A 90 6.84 -7.70 43.81
CA ASP A 90 8.02 -7.69 42.95
C ASP A 90 9.32 -7.74 43.74
N ALA A 91 10.48 -7.76 43.07
CA ALA A 91 11.80 -7.76 43.64
C ALA A 91 12.09 -6.53 44.55
N ASN A 92 11.29 -5.47 44.43
CA ASN A 92 11.43 -4.23 45.21
C ASN A 92 10.40 -4.13 46.33
N GLY A 93 9.58 -5.17 46.54
CA GLY A 93 8.56 -5.22 47.58
C GLY A 93 7.28 -4.46 47.28
N ASN A 94 7.05 -4.07 46.01
CA ASN A 94 5.80 -3.41 45.59
C ASN A 94 4.70 -4.44 45.28
N PRO A 95 3.44 -4.17 45.64
CA PRO A 95 2.31 -5.07 45.31
C PRO A 95 2.17 -5.20 43.80
N VAL A 96 2.07 -6.44 43.31
CA VAL A 96 1.83 -6.77 41.94
C VAL A 96 0.34 -7.10 41.77
N GLN A 97 -0.36 -6.37 40.90
CA GLN A 97 -1.74 -6.72 40.53
C GLN A 97 -1.72 -7.91 39.56
N LEU A 98 -2.53 -8.92 39.85
CA LEU A 98 -2.71 -10.09 39.03
C LEU A 98 -4.01 -9.98 38.20
N ASP A 99 -3.96 -10.48 36.97
CA ASP A 99 -5.15 -10.65 36.13
C ASP A 99 -6.01 -11.83 36.61
N ALA A 100 -7.18 -12.03 36.00
CA ALA A 100 -8.09 -13.15 36.36
C ALA A 100 -7.48 -14.55 36.17
N ASN A 101 -6.31 -14.66 35.56
CA ASN A 101 -5.56 -15.91 35.32
C ASN A 101 -4.33 -16.04 36.22
N GLY A 102 -4.08 -15.08 37.13
CA GLY A 102 -2.96 -15.10 38.06
C GLY A 102 -1.64 -14.58 37.48
N ASN A 103 -1.62 -13.88 36.35
CA ASN A 103 -0.42 -13.28 35.78
C ASN A 103 -0.29 -11.80 36.19
N PRO A 104 0.95 -11.29 36.41
CA PRO A 104 1.18 -9.89 36.75
C PRO A 104 0.64 -8.94 35.68
N VAL A 105 -0.23 -8.01 36.06
CA VAL A 105 -0.63 -6.88 35.21
C VAL A 105 0.46 -5.84 35.24
N VAL A 106 1.22 -5.68 34.15
CA VAL A 106 2.17 -4.60 33.99
C VAL A 106 1.40 -3.38 33.49
N ASP A 107 1.12 -2.40 34.36
CA ASP A 107 0.62 -1.10 33.93
C ASP A 107 1.70 -0.40 33.11
N GLY A 108 1.61 -0.55 31.82
CA GLY A 108 2.35 0.29 30.88
C GLY A 108 1.79 1.71 30.95
N TYR A 109 2.65 2.68 31.15
CA TYR A 109 2.35 4.11 31.10
C TYR A 109 1.41 4.45 29.96
N GLY A 110 0.15 4.78 30.32
CA GLY A 110 -0.87 5.19 29.38
C GLY A 110 -0.62 6.61 28.92
N ASN A 111 -0.22 6.78 27.69
CA ASN A 111 -0.52 7.98 26.95
C ASN A 111 -1.94 7.81 26.38
N ASP A 112 -2.92 8.42 27.04
CA ASP A 112 -4.28 8.64 26.51
C ASP A 112 -4.28 9.68 25.37
N ALA A 113 -3.47 9.42 24.35
CA ALA A 113 -3.49 10.20 23.14
C ALA A 113 -4.01 9.31 22.01
N TYR A 114 -5.24 9.62 21.58
CA TYR A 114 -5.84 9.14 20.33
C TYR A 114 -6.41 7.73 20.26
N THR A 115 -7.26 7.35 21.23
CA THR A 115 -8.26 6.31 20.97
C THR A 115 -9.51 6.93 20.33
N TRP A 116 -9.57 6.91 19.00
CA TRP A 116 -10.78 7.17 18.26
C TRP A 116 -11.80 6.05 18.52
N GLY A 117 -12.78 6.33 19.40
CA GLY A 117 -14.07 5.67 19.48
C GLY A 117 -14.10 4.17 19.69
N ARG A 118 -13.45 3.65 20.71
CA ARG A 118 -13.81 2.33 21.24
C ARG A 118 -15.05 2.44 22.15
N ASP A 119 -16.08 1.66 21.78
CA ASP A 119 -17.21 1.37 22.66
C ASP A 119 -16.65 0.52 23.84
N THR A 120 -16.56 1.08 25.03
CA THR A 120 -15.87 0.53 26.21
C THR A 120 -16.60 -0.65 26.88
N THR A 121 -17.58 -1.24 26.23
CA THR A 121 -18.41 -2.29 26.84
C THR A 121 -17.96 -3.72 26.57
N GLN A 122 -16.89 -3.97 25.79
CA GLN A 122 -16.31 -5.31 25.66
C GLN A 122 -14.79 -5.16 25.44
N ALA A 123 -14.00 -5.73 26.36
CA ALA A 123 -12.56 -5.91 26.13
C ALA A 123 -12.37 -6.79 24.89
N GLU A 124 -12.03 -6.16 23.75
CA GLU A 124 -11.63 -6.92 22.56
C GLU A 124 -10.29 -7.55 22.82
N GLU A 125 -10.21 -8.86 22.60
CA GLU A 125 -8.95 -9.61 22.65
C GLU A 125 -7.95 -8.98 21.69
N LYS A 126 -6.81 -8.51 22.18
CA LYS A 126 -5.79 -7.84 21.37
C LYS A 126 -5.18 -8.84 20.39
N ILE A 127 -5.26 -8.52 19.10
CA ILE A 127 -4.73 -9.32 17.99
C ILE A 127 -3.26 -8.96 17.69
N ILE A 128 -2.74 -7.92 18.32
CA ILE A 128 -1.40 -7.36 18.14
C ILE A 128 -0.67 -7.27 19.49
N PRO A 129 0.68 -7.29 19.52
CA PRO A 129 1.47 -7.15 20.72
C PRO A 129 1.15 -5.85 21.47
N ILE A 130 1.19 -5.90 22.81
CA ILE A 130 1.07 -4.70 23.65
C ILE A 130 2.24 -3.75 23.35
N GLY A 131 1.97 -2.44 23.28
CA GLY A 131 2.99 -1.43 23.03
C GLY A 131 3.44 -1.33 21.57
N SER A 132 2.82 -2.09 20.65
CA SER A 132 3.06 -1.91 19.23
C SER A 132 2.34 -0.68 18.69
N TYR A 133 3.03 0.12 17.91
CA TYR A 133 2.46 1.23 17.15
C TYR A 133 3.01 1.27 15.73
N ALA A 134 2.24 1.83 14.82
CA ALA A 134 2.60 1.91 13.42
C ALA A 134 2.38 3.32 12.89
N TRP A 135 3.09 3.64 11.81
CA TRP A 135 2.96 4.92 11.14
C TRP A 135 3.27 4.81 9.66
N ASN A 136 2.73 5.75 8.91
CA ASN A 136 3.13 6.07 7.56
C ASN A 136 3.99 7.33 7.57
N ILE A 137 4.74 7.57 6.49
CA ILE A 137 5.56 8.78 6.35
C ILE A 137 5.13 9.56 5.11
N ASP A 138 5.22 10.88 5.18
CA ASP A 138 5.14 11.73 4.00
C ASP A 138 6.36 11.48 3.09
N GLU A 139 6.10 11.25 1.80
CA GLU A 139 7.13 10.89 0.81
C GLU A 139 8.20 11.97 0.63
N ARG A 140 7.85 13.25 0.82
CA ARG A 140 8.76 14.39 0.57
C ARG A 140 9.64 14.72 1.76
N PHE A 141 9.07 14.74 2.96
CA PHE A 141 9.78 15.21 4.16
C PHE A 141 9.94 14.13 5.24
N GLY A 142 9.36 12.94 5.06
CA GLY A 142 9.40 11.89 6.06
C GLY A 142 8.66 12.24 7.36
N ASN A 143 7.64 13.10 7.30
CA ASN A 143 6.81 13.40 8.46
C ASN A 143 5.95 12.19 8.82
N ILE A 144 5.96 11.84 10.11
CA ILE A 144 5.26 10.67 10.63
C ILE A 144 3.77 10.97 10.80
N THR A 145 2.91 10.04 10.35
CA THR A 145 1.48 10.03 10.60
C THR A 145 1.11 8.68 11.25
N PRO A 146 0.64 8.67 12.51
CA PRO A 146 0.25 7.43 13.17
C PRO A 146 -0.89 6.72 12.44
N VAL A 147 -0.82 5.39 12.36
CA VAL A 147 -1.85 4.52 11.80
C VAL A 147 -2.09 3.32 12.71
N ASP A 148 -3.26 2.71 12.59
CA ASP A 148 -3.55 1.48 13.33
C ASP A 148 -2.67 0.33 12.83
N VAL A 149 -2.13 -0.47 13.76
CA VAL A 149 -1.32 -1.66 13.40
C VAL A 149 -2.17 -2.69 12.67
N ASP A 150 -3.43 -2.83 13.05
CA ASP A 150 -4.41 -3.72 12.41
C ASP A 150 -5.55 -2.90 11.81
N THR A 151 -5.55 -2.77 10.48
CA THR A 151 -6.53 -1.96 9.74
C THR A 151 -7.80 -2.71 9.36
N LEU A 152 -7.91 -4.02 9.62
CA LEU A 152 -9.00 -4.87 9.13
C LEU A 152 -9.69 -5.67 10.24
N PRO A 153 -10.31 -5.00 11.23
CA PRO A 153 -11.03 -5.70 12.30
C PRO A 153 -12.33 -6.38 11.82
N ASN A 154 -12.94 -5.91 10.74
CA ASN A 154 -14.15 -6.45 10.11
C ASN A 154 -13.96 -6.52 8.58
N ASN A 155 -14.85 -7.27 7.91
CA ASN A 155 -14.88 -7.41 6.45
C ASN A 155 -13.55 -7.92 5.86
N PHE A 156 -12.90 -8.85 6.59
CA PHE A 156 -11.60 -9.38 6.22
C PHE A 156 -11.62 -10.11 4.87
N GLN A 157 -12.76 -10.64 4.43
CA GLN A 157 -12.95 -11.26 3.12
C GLN A 157 -12.69 -10.30 1.94
N ASN A 158 -12.83 -8.98 2.15
CA ASN A 158 -12.60 -7.97 1.09
C ASN A 158 -11.12 -7.60 0.89
N PHE A 159 -10.25 -8.10 1.73
CA PHE A 159 -8.85 -7.76 1.78
C PHE A 159 -8.04 -8.13 0.52
N ASN A 160 -8.42 -9.20 -0.19
CA ASN A 160 -7.68 -9.70 -1.35
C ASN A 160 -8.30 -9.31 -2.70
N LEU A 161 -9.42 -8.61 -2.72
CA LEU A 161 -10.15 -8.36 -3.96
C LEU A 161 -9.53 -7.22 -4.79
N THR A 162 -9.23 -7.51 -6.05
CA THR A 162 -8.81 -6.51 -7.04
C THR A 162 -9.88 -5.43 -7.25
N ALA A 163 -11.15 -5.80 -7.15
CA ALA A 163 -12.29 -4.88 -7.22
C ALA A 163 -12.32 -3.78 -6.15
N GLY A 164 -11.47 -3.90 -5.12
CA GLY A 164 -11.46 -3.01 -3.96
C GLY A 164 -12.46 -3.42 -2.88
N PRO A 165 -12.34 -2.88 -1.64
CA PRO A 165 -13.16 -3.27 -0.50
C PRO A 165 -14.67 -3.07 -0.74
N MET A 166 -15.04 -2.07 -1.52
CA MET A 166 -16.42 -1.71 -1.85
C MET A 166 -16.77 -2.02 -3.31
N GLY A 167 -15.88 -2.69 -4.02
CA GLY A 167 -16.09 -3.04 -5.43
C GLY A 167 -16.10 -1.86 -6.38
N GLN A 168 -15.44 -0.74 -6.04
CA GLN A 168 -15.45 0.51 -6.80
C GLN A 168 -14.54 0.54 -8.03
N TYR A 169 -13.84 -0.56 -8.33
CA TYR A 169 -12.92 -0.62 -9.47
C TYR A 169 -13.48 -1.47 -10.60
N ASN A 170 -13.25 -1.03 -11.84
CA ASN A 170 -13.26 -1.89 -13.01
C ASN A 170 -11.95 -2.66 -13.07
N PHE A 171 -11.98 -3.93 -13.46
CA PHE A 171 -10.82 -4.80 -13.63
C PHE A 171 -11.16 -5.92 -14.60
N LEU A 172 -10.16 -6.65 -15.08
CA LEU A 172 -10.32 -7.61 -16.17
C LEU A 172 -10.79 -9.01 -15.74
N GLY A 173 -11.35 -9.14 -14.54
CA GLY A 173 -11.90 -10.40 -14.01
C GLY A 173 -10.93 -11.20 -13.14
N ASN A 174 -9.65 -11.33 -13.51
CA ASN A 174 -8.68 -12.15 -12.78
C ASN A 174 -8.06 -11.41 -11.57
N LEU A 175 -7.68 -12.13 -10.52
CA LEU A 175 -6.90 -11.61 -9.41
C LEU A 175 -5.54 -11.11 -9.93
N GLY A 176 -5.15 -9.90 -9.55
CA GLY A 176 -3.89 -9.32 -10.01
C GLY A 176 -3.96 -8.65 -11.38
N SER A 177 -5.15 -8.50 -11.97
CA SER A 177 -5.32 -7.76 -13.22
C SER A 177 -5.31 -6.24 -13.01
N PRO A 178 -5.06 -5.45 -14.07
CA PRO A 178 -5.18 -3.99 -14.06
C PRO A 178 -6.55 -3.54 -13.57
N ARG A 179 -6.60 -2.40 -12.86
CA ARG A 179 -7.85 -1.81 -12.38
C ARG A 179 -7.90 -0.30 -12.59
N LEU A 180 -9.12 0.21 -12.70
CA LEU A 180 -9.40 1.65 -12.76
C LEU A 180 -10.58 1.98 -11.85
N SER A 181 -10.46 2.99 -10.98
CA SER A 181 -11.58 3.43 -10.15
C SER A 181 -12.72 4.01 -10.99
N ARG A 182 -13.97 3.57 -10.71
CA ARG A 182 -15.18 4.21 -11.25
C ARG A 182 -15.45 5.56 -10.60
N LEU A 183 -14.93 5.78 -9.39
CA LEU A 183 -15.06 7.05 -8.69
C LEU A 183 -13.92 7.97 -9.10
N PHE A 184 -14.26 9.07 -9.79
CA PHE A 184 -13.26 9.96 -10.36
C PHE A 184 -12.37 10.61 -9.31
N MET A 185 -12.95 11.00 -8.16
CA MET A 185 -12.20 11.66 -7.08
C MET A 185 -11.10 10.77 -6.47
N ASP A 186 -11.19 9.42 -6.64
CA ASP A 186 -10.20 8.45 -6.18
C ASP A 186 -9.08 8.21 -7.21
N ARG A 187 -9.23 8.71 -8.46
CA ARG A 187 -8.20 8.53 -9.48
C ARG A 187 -7.00 9.42 -9.22
N LYS A 188 -5.81 8.83 -9.30
CA LYS A 188 -4.53 9.56 -9.25
C LYS A 188 -4.16 10.06 -10.66
N PRO A 189 -3.43 11.17 -10.80
CA PRO A 189 -2.82 11.55 -12.09
C PRO A 189 -1.88 10.44 -12.58
N TYR A 190 -1.67 10.36 -13.87
CA TYR A 190 -0.71 9.42 -14.46
C TYR A 190 0.70 9.68 -13.92
N SER A 191 1.37 8.60 -13.50
CA SER A 191 2.76 8.68 -13.02
C SER A 191 3.73 8.81 -14.19
N ASN A 192 5.00 9.10 -13.89
CA ASN A 192 6.07 9.12 -14.90
C ASN A 192 6.34 7.75 -15.53
N PHE A 193 5.86 6.66 -14.90
CA PHE A 193 5.92 5.31 -15.44
C PHE A 193 4.53 4.68 -15.40
N ILE A 194 3.72 5.03 -16.39
CA ILE A 194 2.27 4.72 -16.47
C ILE A 194 1.93 3.24 -16.32
N PHE A 195 2.81 2.33 -16.74
CA PHE A 195 2.55 0.88 -16.74
C PHE A 195 2.38 0.28 -15.33
N ALA A 196 2.76 1.02 -14.27
CA ALA A 196 2.53 0.63 -12.88
C ALA A 196 1.17 1.10 -12.34
N ASP A 197 0.58 2.15 -12.93
CA ASP A 197 -0.59 2.84 -12.40
C ASP A 197 -1.83 1.93 -12.25
N PRO A 198 -2.17 1.04 -13.21
CA PRO A 198 -3.31 0.14 -13.08
C PRO A 198 -3.14 -0.96 -12.01
N PHE A 199 -1.95 -1.08 -11.44
CA PHE A 199 -1.61 -2.02 -10.38
C PHE A 199 -1.34 -1.33 -9.03
N ASP A 200 -1.88 -0.14 -8.81
CA ASP A 200 -1.66 0.69 -7.61
C ASP A 200 -1.99 -0.02 -6.28
N TYR A 201 -2.90 -0.99 -6.31
CA TYR A 201 -3.29 -1.81 -5.16
C TYR A 201 -2.22 -2.85 -4.76
N PHE A 202 -1.30 -3.18 -5.66
CA PHE A 202 -0.21 -4.11 -5.43
C PHE A 202 1.11 -3.38 -5.14
N TYR A 203 1.36 -2.29 -5.85
CA TYR A 203 2.45 -1.36 -5.55
C TYR A 203 2.09 -0.54 -4.31
N THR A 204 2.67 -0.87 -3.17
CA THR A 204 2.50 -0.05 -1.97
C THR A 204 3.53 1.10 -2.06
N PRO A 205 3.13 2.34 -2.31
CA PRO A 205 4.06 3.47 -2.30
C PRO A 205 4.55 3.77 -0.88
N VAL A 206 5.65 4.49 -0.74
CA VAL A 206 6.27 4.73 0.57
C VAL A 206 5.37 5.49 1.55
N ASN A 207 4.53 6.39 1.06
CA ASN A 207 3.58 7.16 1.88
C ASN A 207 2.37 6.32 2.37
N GLU A 208 2.14 5.16 1.80
CA GLU A 208 1.13 4.19 2.24
C GLU A 208 1.78 2.98 2.92
N PHE A 209 3.13 2.91 2.93
CA PHE A 209 3.86 1.81 3.57
C PHE A 209 3.86 1.97 5.09
N GLN A 210 3.52 0.90 5.79
CA GLN A 210 3.43 0.88 7.23
C GLN A 210 4.78 0.51 7.86
N PHE A 211 5.35 1.45 8.61
CA PHE A 211 6.47 1.21 9.52
C PHE A 211 5.91 0.80 10.89
N THR A 212 6.57 -0.11 11.58
CA THR A 212 6.07 -0.62 12.86
C THR A 212 7.18 -0.66 13.90
N ASN A 213 6.86 -0.14 15.08
CA ASN A 213 7.64 -0.30 16.30
C ASN A 213 6.91 -1.30 17.22
N THR A 214 7.65 -2.21 17.83
CA THR A 214 7.07 -3.25 18.66
C THR A 214 8.03 -3.69 19.77
N LEU A 215 7.51 -3.97 20.97
CA LEU A 215 8.32 -4.46 22.09
C LEU A 215 8.76 -5.92 21.88
N SER A 216 7.96 -6.72 21.20
CA SER A 216 8.31 -8.10 20.79
C SER A 216 8.19 -8.24 19.28
N PRO A 217 9.02 -9.08 18.62
CA PRO A 217 8.90 -9.32 17.19
C PRO A 217 7.49 -9.76 16.80
N ILE A 218 6.96 -9.19 15.74
CA ILE A 218 5.66 -9.57 15.18
C ILE A 218 5.85 -10.13 13.77
N THR A 219 5.18 -11.25 13.48
CA THR A 219 5.08 -11.82 12.14
C THR A 219 3.60 -12.01 11.80
N ASN A 220 3.16 -11.49 10.68
CA ASN A 220 1.87 -11.81 10.09
C ASN A 220 2.05 -12.67 8.85
N LEU A 221 1.38 -13.81 8.79
CA LEU A 221 1.28 -14.63 7.58
C LEU A 221 -0.17 -14.66 7.13
N SER A 222 -0.39 -14.35 5.85
CA SER A 222 -1.74 -14.41 5.26
C SER A 222 -1.70 -15.21 3.98
N TYR A 223 -2.66 -16.10 3.84
CA TYR A 223 -2.84 -16.92 2.64
C TYR A 223 -4.28 -16.82 2.16
N HIS A 224 -4.44 -16.71 0.86
CA HIS A 224 -5.72 -16.67 0.17
C HIS A 224 -5.68 -17.66 -0.98
N SER A 225 -6.78 -18.39 -1.18
CA SER A 225 -6.93 -19.34 -2.29
C SER A 225 -8.37 -19.36 -2.79
N CYS A 226 -8.53 -19.57 -4.08
CA CYS A 226 -9.81 -19.72 -4.75
C CYS A 226 -9.67 -20.64 -5.95
N GLY A 227 -10.76 -21.33 -6.30
CA GLY A 227 -10.85 -22.18 -7.47
C GLY A 227 -10.01 -23.46 -7.39
N ASN A 228 -9.68 -24.02 -8.52
CA ASN A 228 -8.98 -25.30 -8.68
C ASN A 228 -7.59 -25.09 -9.34
N LYS A 229 -6.95 -26.19 -9.74
CA LYS A 229 -5.63 -26.14 -10.38
C LYS A 229 -5.64 -25.50 -11.77
N GLN A 230 -6.79 -25.35 -12.42
CA GLN A 230 -6.91 -24.82 -13.78
C GLN A 230 -7.21 -23.33 -13.78
N ASP A 231 -8.09 -22.87 -12.91
CA ASP A 231 -8.63 -21.51 -12.87
C ASP A 231 -8.39 -20.78 -11.52
N GLY A 232 -7.70 -21.44 -10.59
CA GLY A 232 -7.53 -20.94 -9.22
C GLY A 232 -6.62 -19.74 -9.08
N GLU A 233 -6.77 -19.12 -7.94
CA GLU A 233 -6.02 -17.94 -7.49
C GLU A 233 -5.35 -18.24 -6.15
N ASP A 234 -4.12 -17.82 -5.99
CA ASP A 234 -3.35 -17.95 -4.75
C ASP A 234 -2.66 -16.63 -4.42
N ARG A 235 -2.71 -16.21 -3.15
CA ARG A 235 -1.93 -15.07 -2.66
C ARG A 235 -1.33 -15.38 -1.31
N LEU A 236 -0.03 -15.22 -1.19
CA LEU A 236 0.71 -15.36 0.06
C LEU A 236 1.29 -14.01 0.45
N ARG A 237 1.05 -13.58 1.69
CA ARG A 237 1.70 -12.40 2.26
C ARG A 237 2.39 -12.74 3.56
N ALA A 238 3.54 -12.13 3.75
CA ALA A 238 4.28 -12.17 4.99
C ALA A 238 4.70 -10.75 5.37
N TYR A 239 4.51 -10.39 6.62
CA TYR A 239 4.98 -9.15 7.20
C TYR A 239 5.75 -9.47 8.47
N PHE A 240 6.91 -8.87 8.62
CA PHE A 240 7.75 -9.02 9.81
C PHE A 240 8.22 -7.64 10.29
N ALA A 241 8.16 -7.42 11.59
CA ALA A 241 8.71 -6.23 12.24
C ALA A 241 9.40 -6.63 13.54
N SER A 242 10.56 -6.02 13.79
CA SER A 242 11.32 -6.20 15.02
C SER A 242 12.12 -4.93 15.33
N ASN A 243 12.19 -4.58 16.61
CA ASN A 243 13.09 -3.54 17.06
C ASN A 243 14.50 -4.10 17.28
N ILE A 244 15.50 -3.31 16.91
CA ILE A 244 16.90 -3.54 17.28
C ILE A 244 17.14 -2.97 18.69
N ASN A 245 16.55 -1.79 18.95
CA ASN A 245 16.56 -1.12 20.23
C ASN A 245 15.35 -0.15 20.33
N LYS A 246 15.30 0.70 21.36
CA LYS A 246 14.18 1.65 21.60
C LYS A 246 13.94 2.64 20.45
N ILE A 247 15.00 3.01 19.72
CA ILE A 247 14.99 4.06 18.69
C ILE A 247 15.14 3.52 17.26
N SER A 248 15.40 2.24 17.08
CA SER A 248 15.59 1.67 15.75
C SER A 248 14.93 0.32 15.58
N GLY A 249 14.41 0.08 14.40
CA GLY A 249 13.80 -1.17 14.02
C GLY A 249 13.95 -1.45 12.54
N ILE A 250 13.69 -2.71 12.20
CA ILE A 250 13.73 -3.24 10.83
C ILE A 250 12.52 -4.12 10.60
N GLY A 251 12.17 -4.29 9.34
CA GLY A 251 11.14 -5.22 8.95
C GLY A 251 11.13 -5.48 7.45
N PHE A 252 10.34 -6.46 7.06
CA PHE A 252 10.12 -6.76 5.67
C PHE A 252 8.65 -7.10 5.39
N LYS A 253 8.25 -6.91 4.15
CA LYS A 253 6.96 -7.32 3.60
C LYS A 253 7.20 -8.12 2.34
N LEU A 254 6.53 -9.25 2.23
CA LEU A 254 6.48 -10.08 1.03
C LEU A 254 5.02 -10.20 0.60
N ASP A 255 4.75 -10.05 -0.69
CA ASP A 255 3.44 -10.27 -1.29
C ASP A 255 3.62 -11.01 -2.61
N TYR A 256 3.08 -12.19 -2.71
CA TYR A 256 3.09 -13.01 -3.92
C TYR A 256 1.69 -13.40 -4.28
N LEU A 257 1.32 -13.11 -5.52
CA LEU A 257 0.00 -13.38 -6.06
C LEU A 257 0.14 -14.12 -7.37
N TYR A 258 -0.66 -15.17 -7.53
CA TYR A 258 -0.77 -15.94 -8.76
C TYR A 258 -2.24 -16.20 -9.07
N GLY A 259 -2.71 -15.72 -10.21
CA GLY A 259 -4.03 -16.00 -10.75
C GLY A 259 -3.92 -16.75 -12.07
N ARG A 260 -4.56 -17.90 -12.20
CA ARG A 260 -4.54 -18.68 -13.45
C ARG A 260 -5.48 -18.11 -14.48
N GLY A 261 -6.55 -17.43 -14.02
CA GLY A 261 -7.61 -16.88 -14.85
C GLY A 261 -8.72 -17.89 -15.13
N TYR A 262 -9.95 -17.40 -15.07
CA TYR A 262 -11.15 -18.19 -15.42
C TYR A 262 -11.33 -18.33 -16.94
N TYR A 263 -10.85 -17.34 -17.69
CA TYR A 263 -10.79 -17.36 -19.15
C TYR A 263 -9.38 -17.70 -19.62
N ASN A 264 -9.24 -18.18 -20.86
CA ASN A 264 -7.93 -18.56 -21.38
C ASN A 264 -7.00 -17.32 -21.50
N ASN A 265 -5.70 -17.56 -21.50
CA ASN A 265 -4.64 -16.57 -21.73
C ASN A 265 -4.65 -15.36 -20.79
N GLN A 266 -5.21 -15.50 -19.57
CA GLN A 266 -5.43 -14.40 -18.61
C GLN A 266 -4.55 -14.53 -17.34
N ALA A 267 -3.54 -15.39 -17.33
CA ALA A 267 -2.77 -15.66 -16.13
C ALA A 267 -1.98 -14.43 -15.63
N THR A 268 -1.98 -14.22 -14.33
CA THR A 268 -1.22 -13.15 -13.64
C THR A 268 -0.22 -13.75 -12.66
N SER A 269 0.94 -13.14 -12.51
CA SER A 269 1.95 -13.49 -11.51
C SER A 269 2.62 -12.22 -11.02
N LEU A 270 2.34 -11.84 -9.79
CA LEU A 270 2.82 -10.60 -9.18
C LEU A 270 3.63 -10.93 -7.93
N PHE A 271 4.80 -10.31 -7.81
CA PHE A 271 5.69 -10.43 -6.67
C PHE A 271 6.11 -9.03 -6.20
N ASN A 272 5.95 -8.77 -4.90
CA ASN A 272 6.51 -7.61 -4.21
C ASN A 272 7.35 -8.07 -3.03
N GLY A 273 8.58 -7.59 -2.94
CA GLY A 273 9.44 -7.70 -1.77
C GLY A 273 9.82 -6.31 -1.29
N SER A 274 9.55 -5.98 -0.04
CA SER A 274 9.94 -4.71 0.55
C SER A 274 10.72 -4.93 1.84
N LEU A 275 11.80 -4.16 2.01
CA LEU A 275 12.61 -4.11 3.22
C LEU A 275 12.60 -2.69 3.73
N TYR A 276 12.47 -2.51 5.04
CA TYR A 276 12.54 -1.20 5.66
C TYR A 276 13.39 -1.19 6.93
N GLY A 277 13.89 -0.02 7.27
CA GLY A 277 14.53 0.27 8.54
C GLY A 277 14.27 1.71 8.94
N TYR A 278 14.29 1.96 10.23
CA TYR A 278 14.17 3.31 10.77
C TYR A 278 15.12 3.50 11.97
N TYR A 279 15.46 4.76 12.16
CA TYR A 279 16.18 5.26 13.32
C TYR A 279 15.51 6.55 13.77
N LEU A 280 14.96 6.60 14.98
CA LEU A 280 14.18 7.70 15.53
C LEU A 280 14.76 8.13 16.87
N ASP A 281 15.62 9.12 16.82
CA ASP A 281 16.22 9.75 18.00
C ASP A 281 15.78 11.22 18.07
N ASP A 282 16.00 11.89 19.18
CA ASP A 282 15.63 13.30 19.38
C ASP A 282 16.21 14.21 18.30
N ARG A 283 17.49 14.06 18.01
CA ARG A 283 18.21 14.92 17.06
C ARG A 283 18.26 14.38 15.64
N TYR A 284 18.22 13.08 15.44
CA TYR A 284 18.36 12.49 14.11
C TYR A 284 17.31 11.42 13.85
N ASN A 285 16.54 11.60 12.79
CA ASN A 285 15.53 10.68 12.37
C ASN A 285 15.82 10.21 10.95
N MET A 286 15.69 8.92 10.69
CA MET A 286 15.92 8.32 9.37
C MET A 286 14.88 7.23 9.11
N HIS A 287 14.40 7.19 7.87
CA HIS A 287 13.64 6.07 7.32
C HIS A 287 14.28 5.63 6.01
N ALA A 288 14.55 4.35 5.88
CA ALA A 288 15.02 3.73 4.65
C ALA A 288 14.02 2.66 4.21
N TRP A 289 13.75 2.60 2.92
CA TRP A 289 12.83 1.63 2.35
C TRP A 289 13.27 1.22 0.95
N ILE A 290 13.20 -0.07 0.68
CA ILE A 290 13.52 -0.68 -0.61
C ILE A 290 12.32 -1.52 -1.01
N SER A 291 11.85 -1.37 -2.25
CA SER A 291 10.79 -2.20 -2.82
C SER A 291 11.20 -2.74 -4.18
N VAL A 292 10.96 -4.02 -4.39
CA VAL A 292 11.21 -4.70 -5.65
C VAL A 292 9.91 -5.37 -6.08
N ASN A 293 9.42 -4.98 -7.25
CA ASN A 293 8.20 -5.52 -7.84
C ASN A 293 8.53 -6.26 -9.14
N HIS A 294 7.86 -7.37 -9.33
CA HIS A 294 7.97 -8.18 -10.54
C HIS A 294 6.60 -8.69 -10.93
N MET A 295 6.11 -8.29 -12.08
CA MET A 295 4.74 -8.56 -12.48
C MET A 295 4.73 -9.09 -13.92
N ARG A 296 3.97 -10.16 -14.13
CA ARG A 296 3.69 -10.72 -15.43
C ARG A 296 2.20 -10.95 -15.56
N MET A 297 1.66 -10.58 -16.70
CA MET A 297 0.25 -10.75 -17.01
C MET A 297 0.10 -11.27 -18.45
N GLY A 298 -0.69 -12.33 -18.61
CA GLY A 298 -1.20 -12.78 -19.92
C GLY A 298 -2.28 -11.83 -20.38
N GLU A 299 -2.27 -11.51 -21.66
CA GLU A 299 -3.20 -10.60 -22.30
C GLU A 299 -4.06 -11.40 -23.28
N ASN A 300 -5.33 -11.58 -22.98
CA ASN A 300 -6.26 -12.34 -23.83
C ASN A 300 -7.10 -11.48 -24.79
N GLY A 301 -6.99 -10.15 -24.71
CA GLY A 301 -7.75 -9.22 -25.55
C GLY A 301 -9.26 -9.22 -25.32
N GLY A 302 -9.76 -9.94 -24.31
CA GLY A 302 -11.19 -10.18 -24.08
C GLY A 302 -11.70 -11.44 -24.77
N ILE A 303 -13.00 -11.73 -24.62
CA ILE A 303 -13.69 -12.81 -25.32
C ILE A 303 -14.08 -12.36 -26.73
N GLU A 304 -14.14 -13.31 -27.70
CA GLU A 304 -14.43 -13.00 -29.10
C GLU A 304 -15.85 -12.49 -29.30
N ASN A 305 -16.82 -13.04 -28.56
CA ASN A 305 -18.24 -12.66 -28.68
C ASN A 305 -18.86 -12.57 -27.26
N ASP A 306 -19.43 -11.43 -26.94
CA ASP A 306 -20.08 -11.17 -25.66
C ASP A 306 -21.37 -11.97 -25.45
N ASP A 307 -21.98 -12.51 -26.56
CA ASP A 307 -23.18 -13.32 -26.50
C ASP A 307 -22.97 -14.64 -25.74
N TYR A 308 -21.75 -15.15 -25.62
CA TYR A 308 -21.45 -16.28 -24.75
C TYR A 308 -21.89 -16.06 -23.31
N ILE A 309 -21.92 -14.79 -22.86
CA ILE A 309 -22.30 -14.37 -21.52
C ILE A 309 -23.71 -13.79 -21.50
N THR A 310 -24.05 -12.91 -22.48
CA THR A 310 -25.33 -12.16 -22.49
C THR A 310 -26.49 -12.98 -23.02
N HIS A 311 -26.25 -13.82 -24.01
CA HIS A 311 -27.24 -14.64 -24.70
C HIS A 311 -26.78 -16.11 -24.86
N PRO A 312 -26.40 -16.80 -23.77
CA PRO A 312 -25.92 -18.18 -23.85
C PRO A 312 -26.93 -19.16 -24.45
N GLU A 313 -28.20 -18.80 -24.42
CA GLU A 313 -29.29 -19.56 -25.02
C GLU A 313 -29.24 -19.62 -26.58
N ASP A 314 -28.53 -18.70 -27.24
CA ASP A 314 -28.41 -18.67 -28.71
C ASP A 314 -27.41 -19.71 -29.24
N PHE A 315 -26.65 -20.34 -28.34
CA PHE A 315 -25.68 -21.36 -28.70
C PHE A 315 -26.22 -22.77 -28.55
N THR A 316 -25.80 -23.67 -29.42
CA THR A 316 -26.25 -25.08 -29.42
C THR A 316 -25.75 -25.90 -28.23
N ARG A 317 -24.75 -25.41 -27.52
CA ARG A 317 -24.19 -26.04 -26.30
C ARG A 317 -23.86 -24.97 -25.25
N SER A 318 -23.83 -25.40 -23.99
CA SER A 318 -23.31 -24.54 -22.93
C SER A 318 -21.79 -24.47 -22.99
N TYR A 319 -21.24 -23.28 -22.83
CA TYR A 319 -19.80 -23.02 -22.75
C TYR A 319 -19.41 -22.71 -21.32
N GLY A 320 -18.42 -23.45 -20.81
CA GLY A 320 -17.72 -23.03 -19.59
C GLY A 320 -16.80 -21.85 -19.88
N SER A 321 -16.39 -21.09 -18.85
CA SER A 321 -15.53 -19.91 -19.06
C SER A 321 -14.23 -20.21 -19.83
N ARG A 322 -13.69 -21.43 -19.69
CA ARG A 322 -12.51 -21.87 -20.44
C ARG A 322 -12.76 -22.33 -21.87
N ASP A 323 -14.02 -22.64 -22.18
CA ASP A 323 -14.39 -23.05 -23.54
C ASP A 323 -14.71 -21.86 -24.43
N ILE A 324 -14.88 -20.68 -23.83
CA ILE A 324 -15.14 -19.43 -24.54
C ILE A 324 -13.84 -18.96 -25.21
N PRO A 325 -13.85 -18.75 -26.55
CA PRO A 325 -12.70 -18.24 -27.29
C PRO A 325 -12.29 -16.83 -26.81
N THR A 326 -10.98 -16.58 -26.81
CA THR A 326 -10.41 -15.26 -26.51
C THR A 326 -9.64 -14.72 -27.69
N ILE A 327 -9.63 -13.40 -27.86
CA ILE A 327 -9.11 -12.73 -29.05
C ILE A 327 -7.60 -12.93 -29.21
N LEU A 328 -6.84 -12.76 -28.11
CA LEU A 328 -5.39 -12.90 -28.13
C LEU A 328 -4.93 -14.19 -27.43
N SER A 329 -3.92 -14.82 -28.00
CA SER A 329 -3.17 -15.91 -27.39
C SER A 329 -1.65 -15.62 -27.45
N GLU A 330 -0.85 -16.24 -26.61
CA GLU A 330 0.60 -16.03 -26.54
C GLU A 330 1.05 -14.55 -26.46
N ASN A 331 0.20 -13.70 -25.88
CA ASN A 331 0.47 -12.30 -25.62
C ASN A 331 0.63 -12.08 -24.11
N TRP A 332 1.64 -11.33 -23.66
CA TRP A 332 1.81 -10.99 -22.25
C TRP A 332 2.67 -9.76 -22.04
N ASN A 333 2.42 -9.10 -20.93
CA ASN A 333 3.19 -7.98 -20.44
C ASN A 333 4.02 -8.37 -19.20
N ARG A 334 5.16 -7.70 -19.04
CA ARG A 334 6.04 -7.85 -17.89
C ARG A 334 6.49 -6.49 -17.39
N ASN A 335 6.18 -6.20 -16.13
CA ASN A 335 6.63 -5.01 -15.43
C ASN A 335 7.63 -5.39 -14.34
N GLU A 336 8.73 -4.65 -14.27
CA GLU A 336 9.74 -4.73 -13.21
C GLU A 336 9.92 -3.32 -12.65
N ASP A 337 9.86 -3.17 -11.34
CA ASP A 337 10.01 -1.88 -10.68
C ASP A 337 10.85 -2.04 -9.41
N GLN A 338 11.85 -1.19 -9.26
CA GLN A 338 12.72 -1.15 -8.09
C GLN A 338 12.75 0.28 -7.58
N THR A 339 12.37 0.46 -6.33
CA THR A 339 12.39 1.77 -5.67
C THR A 339 13.29 1.71 -4.44
N TYR A 340 14.20 2.64 -4.34
CA TYR A 340 15.06 2.88 -3.19
C TYR A 340 14.70 4.25 -2.63
N TYR A 341 14.40 4.30 -1.36
CA TYR A 341 13.98 5.51 -0.68
C TYR A 341 14.76 5.68 0.61
N LEU A 342 15.26 6.88 0.84
CA LEU A 342 15.92 7.30 2.06
C LEU A 342 15.45 8.72 2.40
N THR A 343 14.89 8.91 3.57
CA THR A 343 14.68 10.24 4.13
C THR A 343 15.36 10.33 5.46
N HIS A 344 16.03 11.42 5.70
CA HIS A 344 16.65 11.68 6.99
C HIS A 344 16.56 13.16 7.36
N ARG A 345 16.53 13.37 8.68
CA ARG A 345 16.30 14.69 9.25
C ARG A 345 17.24 14.89 10.43
N TYR A 346 17.87 16.06 10.48
CA TYR A 346 18.61 16.51 11.65
C TYR A 346 17.89 17.67 12.32
N ASN A 347 17.55 17.52 13.60
CA ASN A 347 16.79 18.46 14.40
C ASN A 347 17.74 19.30 15.27
N LEU A 348 17.65 20.62 15.14
CA LEU A 348 18.22 21.57 16.08
C LEU A 348 17.14 21.99 17.08
N GLY A 349 17.42 21.91 18.36
CA GLY A 349 16.46 22.22 19.41
C GLY A 349 17.10 22.27 20.79
N PHE A 350 16.28 22.27 21.80
CA PHE A 350 16.70 22.30 23.20
C PHE A 350 15.90 21.30 24.03
N TYR A 351 16.47 20.88 25.14
CA TYR A 351 15.78 20.05 26.12
C TYR A 351 15.02 20.93 27.12
N LYS A 352 13.77 20.56 27.37
CA LYS A 352 12.89 21.21 28.34
C LYS A 352 12.46 20.20 29.40
N ASP A 353 12.54 20.60 30.68
CA ASP A 353 12.07 19.76 31.77
C ASP A 353 10.56 19.51 31.66
N ILE A 354 10.17 18.27 31.89
CA ILE A 354 8.74 17.87 31.92
C ILE A 354 8.25 18.13 33.36
N GLU A 355 7.22 18.95 33.49
CA GLU A 355 6.49 19.11 34.73
C GLU A 355 5.71 17.81 35.02
N LEU A 356 6.27 16.98 35.93
CA LEU A 356 5.57 15.78 36.38
C LEU A 356 4.33 16.16 37.20
N PRO A 357 3.17 15.50 37.00
CA PRO A 357 2.06 15.59 37.95
C PRO A 357 2.51 15.24 39.36
N ASP A 358 1.94 15.85 40.38
CA ASP A 358 2.29 15.65 41.79
C ASP A 358 2.27 14.17 42.20
N SER A 359 1.39 13.38 41.62
CA SER A 359 1.30 11.92 41.84
C SER A 359 2.47 11.10 41.31
N LEU A 360 3.27 11.66 40.38
CA LEU A 360 4.43 11.00 39.76
C LEU A 360 5.75 11.65 40.18
N ARG A 361 5.70 12.71 40.99
CA ARG A 361 6.92 13.30 41.54
C ARG A 361 7.52 12.33 42.54
N PRO A 362 8.85 12.13 42.48
CA PRO A 362 9.52 11.27 43.44
C PRO A 362 9.29 11.77 44.87
N VAL A 363 8.79 10.91 45.71
CA VAL A 363 8.61 11.22 47.13
C VAL A 363 9.95 11.21 47.81
N MET A 364 10.26 12.28 48.59
CA MET A 364 11.47 12.35 49.39
C MET A 364 11.51 11.13 50.32
N PRO A 365 12.56 10.30 50.25
CA PRO A 365 12.70 9.16 51.16
C PRO A 365 12.74 9.63 52.61
N ALA A 366 12.33 8.78 53.54
CA ALA A 366 12.49 9.05 54.95
C ALA A 366 13.97 9.25 55.30
N ASP A 367 14.25 10.12 56.24
CA ASP A 367 15.62 10.49 56.66
C ASP A 367 16.48 9.27 57.01
N SER A 368 15.88 8.22 57.58
CA SER A 368 16.53 6.94 57.88
C SER A 368 17.05 6.20 56.60
N VAL A 369 16.40 6.42 55.45
CA VAL A 369 16.84 5.82 54.17
C VAL A 369 17.97 6.62 53.55
N LEU A 370 17.92 7.96 53.64
CA LEU A 370 19.01 8.84 53.20
C LEU A 370 20.29 8.59 53.99
N LEU A 371 20.19 8.38 55.30
CA LEU A 371 21.33 8.08 56.17
C LEU A 371 21.97 6.72 55.88
N LYS A 372 21.22 5.71 55.42
CA LYS A 372 21.80 4.41 55.01
C LYS A 372 22.77 4.51 53.84
N GLY A 373 22.73 5.58 53.06
CA GLY A 373 23.68 5.86 51.97
C GLY A 373 25.04 6.42 52.47
N LEU A 374 25.15 6.80 53.71
CA LEU A 374 26.40 7.27 54.28
C LEU A 374 27.34 6.10 54.65
N ARG A 375 28.65 6.28 54.44
CA ARG A 375 29.63 5.33 54.94
C ARG A 375 29.59 5.28 56.49
N ASP A 376 29.83 4.10 57.08
CA ASP A 376 29.74 3.87 58.52
C ASP A 376 30.53 4.89 59.35
N SER A 377 31.66 5.33 58.84
CA SER A 377 32.46 6.37 59.46
C SER A 377 31.77 7.73 59.58
N LEU A 378 31.07 8.14 58.54
CA LEU A 378 30.32 9.40 58.50
C LEU A 378 29.01 9.30 59.29
N LEU A 379 28.38 8.14 59.30
CA LEU A 379 27.21 7.87 60.11
C LEU A 379 27.48 7.97 61.57
N THR A 380 28.67 7.49 62.02
CA THR A 380 29.12 7.59 63.42
C THR A 380 29.39 9.04 63.84
N VAL A 381 29.95 9.85 62.93
CA VAL A 381 30.18 11.31 63.21
C VAL A 381 28.85 12.04 63.27
N TYR A 382 27.89 11.73 62.32
CA TYR A 382 26.56 12.31 62.35
C TYR A 382 25.80 12.05 63.65
N GLN A 383 25.85 10.81 64.15
CA GLN A 383 25.18 10.43 65.43
C GLN A 383 25.71 11.08 66.60
N LYS A 384 27.00 11.50 66.62
CA LYS A 384 27.65 12.15 67.70
C LYS A 384 27.73 13.66 67.61
N ALA A 385 27.28 14.25 66.48
CA ALA A 385 27.35 15.68 66.24
C ALA A 385 26.15 16.41 66.86
N ASP A 386 26.34 17.74 67.04
CA ASP A 386 25.25 18.62 67.46
C ASP A 386 24.10 18.70 66.45
N THR A 387 22.97 19.23 66.91
CA THR A 387 21.74 19.34 66.12
C THR A 387 21.92 20.18 64.85
N ALA A 388 22.74 21.22 64.88
CA ALA A 388 23.02 22.10 63.76
C ALA A 388 23.78 21.39 62.66
N TYR A 389 24.80 20.59 63.02
CA TYR A 389 25.55 19.76 62.04
C TYR A 389 24.68 18.64 61.50
N GLN A 390 23.83 18.00 62.34
CA GLN A 390 22.88 16.98 61.83
C GLN A 390 21.88 17.54 60.81
N HIS A 391 21.34 18.74 61.04
CA HIS A 391 20.47 19.41 60.04
C HIS A 391 21.21 19.75 58.77
N ALA A 392 22.44 20.28 58.85
CA ALA A 392 23.24 20.63 57.69
C ALA A 392 23.57 19.39 56.80
N VAL A 393 23.89 18.25 57.42
CA VAL A 393 24.13 16.99 56.71
C VAL A 393 22.86 16.46 56.07
N MET A 394 21.72 16.51 56.80
CA MET A 394 20.43 16.08 56.21
C MET A 394 20.00 16.95 55.08
N ASP A 395 20.14 18.27 55.18
CA ASP A 395 19.80 19.19 54.07
C ASP A 395 20.74 18.96 52.86
N SER A 396 22.01 18.67 53.11
CA SER A 396 22.95 18.27 52.06
C SER A 396 22.52 16.97 51.37
N LEU A 397 22.11 15.94 52.14
CA LEU A 397 21.67 14.67 51.61
C LEU A 397 20.36 14.81 50.83
N ARG A 398 19.42 15.62 51.31
CA ARG A 398 18.17 15.93 50.59
C ARG A 398 18.45 16.68 49.31
N ASN A 399 19.33 17.69 49.34
CA ASN A 399 19.73 18.43 48.14
C ASN A 399 20.47 17.54 47.15
N ASP A 400 21.33 16.64 47.61
CA ASP A 400 22.06 15.68 46.78
C ASP A 400 21.11 14.62 46.15
N PHE A 401 20.08 14.20 46.91
CA PHE A 401 19.02 13.35 46.39
C PHE A 401 18.21 14.05 45.30
N MET A 402 17.80 15.29 45.53
CA MET A 402 17.07 16.09 44.56
C MET A 402 17.90 16.41 43.31
N ALA A 403 19.22 16.70 43.51
CA ALA A 403 20.13 16.98 42.41
C ALA A 403 20.47 15.74 41.55
N LYS A 404 20.37 14.53 42.10
CA LYS A 404 20.57 13.26 41.40
C LYS A 404 19.32 12.75 40.69
N GLN A 405 18.18 13.37 40.93
CA GLN A 405 16.99 13.10 40.19
C GLN A 405 17.03 13.89 38.87
N ASP A 406 17.41 13.20 37.80
CA ASP A 406 17.24 13.72 36.45
C ASP A 406 15.75 13.93 36.22
N ASN A 407 15.31 15.19 36.15
CA ASN A 407 13.96 15.48 35.65
C ASN A 407 13.87 14.94 34.22
N PRO A 408 12.82 14.17 33.91
CA PRO A 408 12.63 13.73 32.52
C PRO A 408 12.55 14.97 31.62
N GLN A 409 13.37 14.97 30.59
CA GLN A 409 13.46 16.09 29.67
C GLN A 409 12.85 15.67 28.32
N ASP A 410 12.11 16.58 27.72
CA ASP A 410 11.59 16.41 26.37
C ASP A 410 12.39 17.29 25.40
N PHE A 411 12.80 16.70 24.27
CA PHE A 411 13.52 17.44 23.24
C PHE A 411 12.55 18.21 22.35
N ILE A 412 12.65 19.53 22.35
CA ILE A 412 11.83 20.41 21.55
C ILE A 412 12.61 20.84 20.30
N PRO A 413 12.28 20.29 19.12
CA PRO A 413 12.91 20.69 17.87
C PRO A 413 12.41 22.06 17.44
N VAL A 414 13.34 22.95 17.07
CA VAL A 414 13.06 24.30 16.54
C VAL A 414 13.22 24.31 15.04
N THR A 415 14.36 23.84 14.55
CA THR A 415 14.68 23.83 13.12
C THR A 415 15.12 22.43 12.71
N SER A 416 14.68 21.96 11.57
CA SER A 416 15.06 20.67 11.02
C SER A 416 15.64 20.84 9.62
N PHE A 417 16.76 20.17 9.37
CA PHE A 417 17.31 20.00 8.02
C PHE A 417 16.89 18.63 7.50
N ILE A 418 16.27 18.59 6.33
CA ILE A 418 15.68 17.40 5.76
C ILE A 418 16.36 17.12 4.43
N HIS A 419 16.72 15.87 4.20
CA HIS A 419 17.12 15.40 2.88
C HIS A 419 16.37 14.11 2.56
N THR A 420 15.79 14.06 1.37
CA THR A 420 15.09 12.88 0.85
C THR A 420 15.67 12.51 -0.50
N LEU A 421 16.08 11.25 -0.62
CA LEU A 421 16.56 10.62 -1.84
C LEU A 421 15.57 9.55 -2.26
N ARG A 422 15.12 9.59 -3.52
CA ARG A 422 14.33 8.55 -4.16
C ARG A 422 14.97 8.17 -5.48
N ILE A 423 15.21 6.87 -5.66
CA ILE A 423 15.70 6.30 -6.91
C ILE A 423 14.67 5.28 -7.36
N ARG A 424 14.18 5.37 -8.58
CA ARG A 424 13.28 4.40 -9.19
C ARG A 424 13.86 3.90 -10.51
N ASN A 425 13.84 2.60 -10.71
CA ASN A 425 14.21 1.95 -11.95
C ASN A 425 13.08 1.02 -12.36
N ALA A 426 12.38 1.37 -13.42
CA ALA A 426 11.21 0.65 -13.89
C ALA A 426 11.39 0.19 -15.34
N LYS A 427 10.83 -0.96 -15.67
CA LYS A 427 10.90 -1.55 -16.99
C LYS A 427 9.57 -2.22 -17.34
N HIS A 428 9.10 -1.94 -18.55
CA HIS A 428 7.94 -2.57 -19.16
C HIS A 428 8.39 -3.32 -20.42
N THR A 429 7.92 -4.55 -20.62
CA THR A 429 8.21 -5.33 -21.81
C THR A 429 6.92 -5.99 -22.29
N VAL A 430 6.57 -5.74 -23.53
CA VAL A 430 5.43 -6.34 -24.23
C VAL A 430 5.95 -7.49 -25.09
N TYR A 431 5.24 -8.61 -25.04
CA TYR A 431 5.48 -9.76 -25.91
C TYR A 431 4.19 -10.10 -26.65
N SER A 432 4.28 -10.31 -27.96
CA SER A 432 3.15 -10.74 -28.79
C SER A 432 3.66 -11.72 -29.83
N TYR A 433 3.17 -12.96 -29.78
CA TYR A 433 3.57 -14.05 -30.67
C TYR A 433 2.40 -14.67 -31.43
N ASP A 434 1.18 -14.33 -31.07
CA ASP A 434 -0.02 -14.76 -31.75
C ASP A 434 -1.06 -13.65 -31.69
N THR A 435 -1.01 -12.75 -32.67
CA THR A 435 -1.94 -11.64 -32.83
C THR A 435 -2.75 -11.85 -34.09
N PRO A 436 -4.09 -11.89 -34.03
CA PRO A 436 -4.95 -12.01 -35.22
C PRO A 436 -4.69 -10.90 -36.23
N ASP A 437 -4.79 -11.21 -37.47
CA ASP A 437 -4.75 -10.22 -38.54
C ASP A 437 -5.81 -9.13 -38.28
N HIS A 438 -5.42 -7.89 -38.55
CA HIS A 438 -6.26 -6.71 -38.29
C HIS A 438 -6.69 -6.44 -36.85
N TYR A 439 -6.10 -7.12 -35.84
CA TYR A 439 -6.36 -6.76 -34.46
C TYR A 439 -5.85 -5.34 -34.13
N TYR A 440 -4.61 -5.01 -34.55
CA TYR A 440 -4.09 -3.66 -34.54
C TYR A 440 -4.17 -3.04 -35.94
N ALA A 441 -4.48 -1.74 -36.00
CA ALA A 441 -4.58 -1.01 -37.26
C ALA A 441 -3.22 -0.69 -37.88
N ASP A 442 -2.20 -0.55 -37.07
CA ASP A 442 -0.87 -0.11 -37.48
C ASP A 442 0.19 -1.15 -37.12
N LEU A 443 1.15 -1.33 -38.04
CA LEU A 443 2.37 -2.10 -37.83
C LEU A 443 3.56 -1.23 -38.26
N PHE A 444 4.31 -0.71 -37.32
CA PHE A 444 5.40 0.23 -37.61
C PHE A 444 6.69 -0.46 -38.00
N TYR A 445 6.94 -1.65 -37.48
CA TYR A 445 8.13 -2.46 -37.78
C TYR A 445 7.96 -3.92 -37.36
N GLY A 446 8.85 -4.78 -37.89
CA GLY A 446 8.97 -6.18 -37.46
C GLY A 446 7.89 -7.10 -37.99
N ASP A 447 7.81 -8.28 -37.42
CA ASP A 447 6.83 -9.33 -37.69
C ASP A 447 5.71 -9.25 -36.66
N PRO A 448 4.42 -9.18 -37.05
CA PRO A 448 3.30 -9.09 -36.12
C PRO A 448 3.26 -10.25 -35.09
N ASN A 449 3.77 -11.41 -35.47
CA ASN A 449 3.81 -12.61 -34.62
C ASN A 449 5.16 -12.85 -33.94
N ASN A 450 6.02 -11.83 -33.85
CA ASN A 450 7.32 -11.93 -33.16
C ASN A 450 7.71 -10.59 -32.51
N MET A 451 6.88 -10.10 -31.62
CA MET A 451 7.11 -8.83 -30.95
C MET A 451 7.79 -9.03 -29.58
N SER A 452 8.81 -8.25 -29.33
CA SER A 452 9.38 -8.06 -27.98
C SER A 452 9.86 -6.62 -27.85
N ASP A 453 9.02 -5.76 -27.30
CA ASP A 453 9.32 -4.35 -27.10
C ASP A 453 9.59 -4.03 -25.64
N ARG A 454 10.64 -3.27 -25.39
CA ARG A 454 11.07 -2.92 -24.06
C ARG A 454 11.20 -1.42 -23.87
N THR A 455 10.54 -0.92 -22.85
CA THR A 455 10.60 0.45 -22.40
C THR A 455 11.14 0.51 -20.98
N ARG A 456 12.02 1.46 -20.69
CA ARG A 456 12.60 1.68 -19.35
C ARG A 456 12.42 3.11 -18.93
N GLY A 457 12.13 3.32 -17.63
CA GLY A 457 12.17 4.60 -16.96
C GLY A 457 13.07 4.53 -15.74
N TYR A 458 14.01 5.46 -15.62
CA TYR A 458 14.89 5.58 -14.46
C TYR A 458 14.78 7.00 -13.94
N SER A 459 14.62 7.18 -12.63
CA SER A 459 14.59 8.52 -12.04
C SER A 459 15.40 8.58 -10.75
N ILE A 460 16.06 9.72 -10.52
CA ILE A 460 16.69 10.11 -9.26
C ILE A 460 16.08 11.43 -8.84
N GLN A 461 15.48 11.45 -7.67
CA GLN A 461 14.93 12.66 -7.06
C GLN A 461 15.63 12.94 -5.74
N ASN A 462 16.14 14.16 -5.59
CA ASN A 462 16.72 14.68 -4.37
C ASN A 462 15.92 15.88 -3.90
N THR A 463 15.47 15.87 -2.65
CA THR A 463 14.78 17.00 -2.04
C THR A 463 15.54 17.45 -0.81
N LEU A 464 15.90 18.71 -0.73
CA LEU A 464 16.51 19.36 0.42
C LEU A 464 15.50 20.34 1.03
N GLY A 465 15.28 20.26 2.32
CA GLY A 465 14.33 21.10 3.03
C GLY A 465 14.89 21.66 4.34
N ILE A 466 14.43 22.86 4.67
CA ILE A 466 14.65 23.47 5.97
C ILE A 466 13.28 23.75 6.58
N ALA A 467 13.00 23.17 7.73
CA ALA A 467 11.72 23.30 8.40
C ALA A 467 11.88 24.01 9.75
N LEU A 468 11.11 25.08 9.92
CA LEU A 468 10.85 25.67 11.23
C LEU A 468 9.65 24.93 11.83
N ARG A 469 9.84 24.33 13.00
CA ARG A 469 8.83 23.45 13.64
C ARG A 469 7.77 24.28 14.38
N GLU A 470 6.57 23.76 14.46
CA GLU A 470 5.52 24.33 15.33
C GLU A 470 5.76 23.95 16.81
N GLY A 471 5.15 24.68 17.73
CA GLY A 471 5.10 24.32 19.15
C GLY A 471 6.32 24.66 20.00
N PHE A 472 7.46 25.04 19.42
CA PHE A 472 8.68 25.35 20.20
C PHE A 472 8.53 26.58 21.09
N ASN A 473 7.56 27.47 20.81
CA ASN A 473 7.15 28.57 21.70
C ASN A 473 5.66 28.95 21.46
N LYS A 474 5.12 29.81 22.33
CA LYS A 474 3.71 30.24 22.29
C LYS A 474 3.30 30.96 21.00
N TRP A 475 4.25 31.50 20.25
CA TRP A 475 4.03 32.23 19.00
C TRP A 475 4.13 31.35 17.76
N ALA A 476 4.90 30.28 17.81
CA ALA A 476 5.10 29.33 16.74
C ALA A 476 3.92 28.36 16.61
N LYS A 477 2.77 28.87 16.21
CA LYS A 477 1.51 28.10 16.09
C LYS A 477 1.41 27.30 14.79
N ALA A 478 2.37 27.44 13.89
CA ALA A 478 2.45 26.71 12.62
C ALA A 478 3.90 26.43 12.28
N GLY A 479 4.15 25.32 11.63
CA GLY A 479 5.44 24.97 11.03
C GLY A 479 5.55 25.51 9.61
N LEU A 480 6.73 25.95 9.23
CA LEU A 480 7.06 26.42 7.89
C LEU A 480 8.24 25.64 7.34
N THR A 481 8.09 25.04 6.17
CA THR A 481 9.17 24.32 5.47
C THR A 481 9.41 24.96 4.13
N ALA A 482 10.67 25.33 3.83
CA ALA A 482 11.10 25.67 2.50
C ALA A 482 11.93 24.53 1.92
N PHE A 483 11.78 24.22 0.64
CA PHE A 483 12.48 23.11 0.01
C PHE A 483 12.85 23.39 -1.44
N ALA A 484 13.85 22.66 -1.91
CA ALA A 484 14.21 22.57 -3.32
C ALA A 484 14.35 21.09 -3.70
N SER A 485 13.85 20.73 -4.88
CA SER A 485 13.92 19.39 -5.42
C SER A 485 14.62 19.40 -6.77
N HIS A 486 15.50 18.43 -6.97
CA HIS A 486 16.13 18.14 -8.25
C HIS A 486 15.67 16.75 -8.66
N GLU A 487 15.13 16.60 -9.89
CA GLU A 487 14.71 15.33 -10.44
C GLU A 487 15.33 15.14 -11.82
N TYR A 488 16.12 14.07 -11.95
CA TYR A 488 16.63 13.56 -13.20
C TYR A 488 15.82 12.35 -13.62
N ARG A 489 15.31 12.35 -14.85
CA ARG A 489 14.57 11.23 -15.46
C ARG A 489 15.27 10.81 -16.74
N HIS A 490 15.33 9.52 -16.97
CA HIS A 490 15.91 8.94 -18.18
C HIS A 490 15.01 7.81 -18.70
N TYR A 491 14.66 7.89 -19.98
CA TYR A 491 13.78 6.92 -20.63
C TYR A 491 14.47 6.29 -21.82
N THR A 492 14.21 5.01 -22.05
CA THR A 492 14.64 4.31 -23.26
C THR A 492 13.48 3.51 -23.84
N MET A 493 13.29 3.58 -25.15
CA MET A 493 12.24 2.85 -25.87
C MET A 493 12.70 2.50 -27.29
N PRO A 494 12.00 1.59 -27.99
CA PRO A 494 12.23 1.35 -29.40
C PRO A 494 12.06 2.62 -30.23
N ASP A 495 12.80 2.70 -31.35
CA ASP A 495 12.70 3.75 -32.36
C ASP A 495 13.15 3.19 -33.72
N LEU A 496 12.95 3.94 -34.78
CA LEU A 496 13.32 3.57 -36.14
C LEU A 496 14.42 4.46 -36.70
N ASN A 497 15.42 3.86 -37.32
CA ASN A 497 16.40 4.57 -38.12
C ASN A 497 16.58 3.86 -39.47
N GLY A 498 16.12 4.50 -40.56
CA GLY A 498 16.16 3.92 -41.89
C GLY A 498 15.40 2.58 -42.02
N GLY A 499 14.30 2.42 -41.29
CA GLY A 499 13.48 1.19 -41.23
C GLY A 499 13.99 0.11 -40.27
N ASN A 500 15.18 0.29 -39.67
CA ASN A 500 15.71 -0.65 -38.69
C ASN A 500 15.34 -0.22 -37.26
N LYS A 501 14.90 -1.18 -36.44
CA LYS A 501 14.63 -0.95 -35.01
C LYS A 501 15.92 -0.59 -34.28
N ILE A 502 15.91 0.53 -33.59
CA ILE A 502 16.97 0.99 -32.68
C ILE A 502 16.39 1.23 -31.30
N ILE A 503 17.22 1.57 -30.33
CA ILE A 503 16.80 2.06 -29.01
C ILE A 503 17.17 3.54 -28.92
N ARG A 504 16.18 4.38 -28.67
CA ARG A 504 16.38 5.82 -28.41
C ARG A 504 16.28 6.11 -26.93
N SER A 505 17.08 7.08 -26.50
CA SER A 505 17.12 7.56 -25.12
C SER A 505 16.65 9.00 -25.03
N TYR A 506 15.91 9.31 -23.97
CA TYR A 506 15.41 10.63 -23.63
C TYR A 506 15.83 10.95 -22.21
N SER A 507 16.18 12.20 -21.93
CA SER A 507 16.55 12.63 -20.58
C SER A 507 15.87 13.95 -20.25
N GLU A 508 15.30 14.03 -19.06
CA GLU A 508 14.68 15.23 -18.51
C GLU A 508 15.40 15.59 -17.20
N ASN A 509 15.59 16.87 -16.96
CA ASN A 509 16.30 17.34 -15.78
C ASN A 509 15.57 18.57 -15.20
N ASN A 510 14.86 18.36 -14.10
CA ASN A 510 13.95 19.35 -13.53
C ASN A 510 14.45 19.85 -12.18
N ILE A 511 14.31 21.15 -11.93
CA ILE A 511 14.57 21.78 -10.64
C ILE A 511 13.32 22.53 -10.23
N SER A 512 12.80 22.20 -9.06
CA SER A 512 11.64 22.84 -8.46
C SER A 512 11.96 23.37 -7.06
N VAL A 513 11.21 24.40 -6.67
CA VAL A 513 11.27 25.00 -5.33
C VAL A 513 9.87 25.09 -4.76
N GLY A 514 9.75 25.05 -3.46
CA GLY A 514 8.45 25.10 -2.83
C GLY A 514 8.49 25.44 -1.35
N GLY A 515 7.28 25.53 -0.79
CA GLY A 515 7.08 25.78 0.62
C GLY A 515 5.87 25.02 1.15
N GLN A 516 5.93 24.67 2.42
CA GLN A 516 4.83 24.04 3.15
C GLN A 516 4.55 24.83 4.42
N LEU A 517 3.28 25.15 4.65
CA LEU A 517 2.76 25.69 5.90
C LEU A 517 1.89 24.62 6.54
N SER A 518 2.24 24.18 7.75
CA SER A 518 1.49 23.10 8.42
C SER A 518 1.21 23.42 9.87
N LYS A 519 0.07 22.94 10.36
CA LYS A 519 -0.27 22.92 11.76
C LYS A 519 -0.82 21.54 12.09
N ARG A 520 -0.08 20.77 12.87
CA ARG A 520 -0.40 19.38 13.22
C ARG A 520 -0.74 19.21 14.70
N GLU A 521 -0.30 20.16 15.53
CA GLU A 521 -0.59 20.14 16.96
C GLU A 521 -1.93 20.81 17.30
N GLY A 522 -2.52 20.33 18.40
CA GLY A 522 -3.80 20.84 18.90
C GLY A 522 -4.95 19.86 18.70
N LYS A 523 -6.16 20.23 19.13
CA LYS A 523 -7.35 19.35 19.12
C LYS A 523 -8.42 19.79 18.12
N THR A 524 -8.35 21.02 17.65
CA THR A 524 -9.48 21.66 16.95
C THR A 524 -9.23 21.84 15.46
N LEU A 525 -8.10 22.45 15.10
CA LEU A 525 -7.80 22.81 13.72
C LEU A 525 -6.41 22.33 13.35
N HIS A 526 -6.34 21.46 12.34
CA HIS A 526 -5.11 21.07 11.67
C HIS A 526 -5.18 21.49 10.21
N TYR A 527 -4.06 21.86 9.64
CA TYR A 527 -3.95 22.16 8.22
C TYR A 527 -2.55 21.91 7.69
N ASP A 528 -2.49 21.64 6.40
CA ASP A 528 -1.26 21.48 5.62
C ASP A 528 -1.48 22.09 4.26
N VAL A 529 -0.67 23.07 3.89
CA VAL A 529 -0.70 23.72 2.58
C VAL A 529 0.70 23.67 2.00
N THR A 530 0.84 23.00 0.86
CA THR A 530 2.11 22.85 0.16
C THR A 530 1.99 23.49 -1.23
N GLY A 531 2.98 24.29 -1.60
CA GLY A 531 3.12 24.85 -2.93
C GLY A 531 4.50 24.55 -3.50
N GLU A 532 4.54 24.16 -4.77
CA GLU A 532 5.76 23.86 -5.52
C GLU A 532 5.67 24.43 -6.92
N VAL A 533 6.77 24.91 -7.45
CA VAL A 533 6.89 25.39 -8.85
C VAL A 533 8.19 24.90 -9.46
N THR A 534 8.13 24.40 -10.69
CA THR A 534 9.30 23.98 -11.46
C THR A 534 9.87 25.18 -12.20
N LEU A 535 11.12 25.52 -11.88
CA LEU A 535 11.82 26.68 -12.40
C LEU A 535 12.68 26.38 -13.64
N LEU A 536 13.23 25.17 -13.71
CA LEU A 536 14.14 24.76 -14.79
C LEU A 536 13.80 23.35 -15.26
N GLY A 537 14.04 23.08 -16.54
CA GLY A 537 13.92 21.77 -17.16
C GLY A 537 12.71 21.62 -18.06
N GLU A 538 12.37 20.38 -18.40
CA GLU A 538 11.25 20.03 -19.30
C GLU A 538 9.89 20.45 -18.72
N ASP A 539 9.77 20.39 -17.40
CA ASP A 539 8.54 20.73 -16.67
C ASP A 539 8.49 22.22 -16.26
N VAL A 540 9.30 23.11 -16.83
CA VAL A 540 9.33 24.54 -16.48
C VAL A 540 7.93 25.17 -16.54
N GLY A 541 7.54 25.94 -15.51
CA GLY A 541 6.23 26.56 -15.39
C GLY A 541 5.12 25.60 -14.88
N GLN A 542 5.46 24.36 -14.56
CA GLN A 542 4.58 23.47 -13.81
C GLN A 542 4.48 23.95 -12.36
N PHE A 543 3.28 23.91 -11.81
CA PHE A 543 3.09 24.18 -10.39
C PHE A 543 2.02 23.27 -9.79
N ASP A 544 2.15 23.02 -8.50
CA ASP A 544 1.23 22.26 -7.67
C ASP A 544 1.03 22.98 -6.33
N VAL A 545 -0.18 23.43 -6.06
CA VAL A 545 -0.57 24.00 -4.77
C VAL A 545 -1.71 23.15 -4.22
N GLU A 546 -1.45 22.43 -3.12
CA GLU A 546 -2.44 21.60 -2.45
C GLU A 546 -2.58 21.99 -0.99
N GLY A 547 -3.81 22.14 -0.53
CA GLY A 547 -4.16 22.41 0.86
C GLY A 547 -5.12 21.38 1.40
N ARG A 548 -4.92 21.01 2.66
CA ARG A 548 -5.83 20.17 3.47
C ARG A 548 -6.05 20.84 4.81
N ALA A 549 -7.29 20.77 5.30
CA ALA A 549 -7.61 21.27 6.63
C ALA A 549 -8.67 20.37 7.27
N ASP A 550 -8.57 20.14 8.56
CA ASP A 550 -9.63 19.51 9.34
C ASP A 550 -9.94 20.31 10.59
N LEU A 551 -11.22 20.47 10.84
CA LEU A 551 -11.80 21.17 11.98
C LEU A 551 -12.62 20.19 12.80
N ASN A 552 -12.20 19.97 14.05
CA ASN A 552 -12.88 19.09 14.99
C ASN A 552 -13.58 19.92 16.06
N PHE A 553 -14.90 19.76 16.21
CA PHE A 553 -15.68 20.47 17.20
C PHE A 553 -16.84 19.63 17.75
N ARG A 554 -17.41 20.04 18.87
CA ARG A 554 -18.57 19.39 19.47
C ARG A 554 -19.83 20.13 19.09
N LEU A 555 -20.81 19.40 18.51
CA LEU A 555 -22.16 19.91 18.18
C LEU A 555 -23.21 18.91 18.68
N PHE A 556 -24.23 19.37 19.42
CA PHE A 556 -25.32 18.53 19.96
C PHE A 556 -24.85 17.28 20.72
N LYS A 557 -23.76 17.37 21.49
CA LYS A 557 -23.09 16.27 22.23
C LYS A 557 -22.45 15.23 21.31
N ASP A 558 -22.30 15.52 20.03
CA ASP A 558 -21.55 14.69 19.06
C ASP A 558 -20.22 15.35 18.69
N THR A 559 -19.26 14.55 18.30
CA THR A 559 -18.01 15.04 17.69
C THR A 559 -18.21 15.13 16.19
N VAL A 560 -18.14 16.35 15.69
CA VAL A 560 -18.24 16.67 14.26
C VAL A 560 -16.85 16.99 13.75
N GLN A 561 -16.48 16.35 12.66
CA GLN A 561 -15.27 16.67 11.92
C GLN A 561 -15.66 17.21 10.55
N LEU A 562 -15.15 18.39 10.23
CA LEU A 562 -15.23 18.99 8.91
C LEU A 562 -13.84 19.00 8.31
N ALA A 563 -13.61 18.17 7.28
CA ALA A 563 -12.36 18.15 6.53
C ALA A 563 -12.55 18.80 5.16
N ALA A 564 -11.55 19.53 4.71
CA ALA A 564 -11.52 20.14 3.38
C ALA A 564 -10.21 19.83 2.69
N ARG A 565 -10.27 19.59 1.40
CA ARG A 565 -9.12 19.45 0.52
C ARG A 565 -9.32 20.32 -0.71
N ALA A 566 -8.32 21.09 -1.08
CA ALA A 566 -8.34 21.87 -2.31
C ALA A 566 -6.97 21.82 -2.98
N PHE A 567 -6.96 21.83 -4.31
CA PHE A 567 -5.72 22.01 -5.05
C PHE A 567 -5.91 22.81 -6.34
N VAL A 568 -4.84 23.43 -6.74
CA VAL A 568 -4.68 24.05 -8.07
C VAL A 568 -3.35 23.57 -8.63
N LYS A 569 -3.40 22.90 -9.77
CA LYS A 569 -2.24 22.25 -10.40
C LYS A 569 -2.19 22.61 -11.88
N ASN A 570 -0.99 22.85 -12.37
CA ASN A 570 -0.69 22.98 -13.80
C ASN A 570 0.43 21.99 -14.12
N LEU A 571 0.07 20.82 -14.66
CA LEU A 571 0.96 19.68 -14.79
C LEU A 571 1.25 19.36 -16.25
N ASN A 572 2.49 19.07 -16.54
CA ASN A 572 2.87 18.48 -17.83
C ASN A 572 2.32 17.04 -17.91
N PRO A 573 1.67 16.62 -19.01
CA PRO A 573 1.31 15.24 -19.21
C PRO A 573 2.55 14.33 -19.09
N SER A 574 2.37 13.11 -18.57
CA SER A 574 3.49 12.20 -18.34
C SER A 574 4.27 11.92 -19.62
N PHE A 575 5.56 11.55 -19.48
CA PHE A 575 6.45 11.29 -20.60
C PHE A 575 5.81 10.32 -21.64
N TYR A 576 5.23 9.22 -21.18
CA TYR A 576 4.62 8.22 -22.07
C TYR A 576 3.28 8.63 -22.70
N MET A 577 2.66 9.69 -22.27
CA MET A 577 1.57 10.32 -22.99
C MET A 577 2.08 11.24 -24.12
N ARG A 578 3.26 11.80 -23.95
CA ARG A 578 3.91 12.66 -24.96
C ARG A 578 4.67 11.81 -25.99
N HIS A 579 5.40 10.79 -25.56
CA HIS A 579 6.24 9.95 -26.40
C HIS A 579 6.07 8.48 -26.05
N TYR A 580 5.70 7.66 -27.02
CA TYR A 580 5.69 6.21 -26.88
C TYR A 580 5.85 5.55 -28.24
N HIS A 581 6.78 4.59 -28.33
CA HIS A 581 7.09 3.85 -29.53
C HIS A 581 7.08 2.36 -29.24
N SER A 582 6.28 1.63 -29.97
CA SER A 582 6.25 0.18 -30.00
C SER A 582 5.82 -0.30 -31.38
N GLN A 583 5.83 -1.59 -31.62
CA GLN A 583 5.52 -2.19 -32.90
C GLN A 583 4.11 -1.87 -33.39
N PHE A 584 3.13 -1.77 -32.49
CA PHE A 584 1.72 -1.55 -32.81
C PHE A 584 1.14 -0.22 -32.26
N ALA A 585 1.92 0.57 -31.55
CA ALA A 585 1.48 1.85 -31.02
C ALA A 585 2.64 2.87 -31.08
N TRP A 586 2.38 4.02 -31.70
CA TRP A 586 3.42 5.04 -31.90
C TRP A 586 2.84 6.43 -31.87
N TRP A 587 3.41 7.28 -31.02
CA TRP A 587 3.08 8.71 -31.01
C TRP A 587 4.21 9.57 -30.44
N ASP A 588 4.30 10.78 -30.98
CA ASP A 588 5.06 11.90 -30.46
C ASP A 588 4.13 13.11 -30.45
N ASN A 589 3.60 13.44 -29.29
CA ASN A 589 2.58 14.46 -29.11
C ASN A 589 3.14 15.71 -28.44
N ASP A 590 2.80 16.87 -28.98
CA ASP A 590 3.00 18.16 -28.33
C ASP A 590 1.73 18.52 -27.54
N LEU A 591 1.69 18.14 -26.26
CA LEU A 591 0.54 18.31 -25.40
C LEU A 591 0.69 19.55 -24.53
N ASN A 592 -0.40 20.30 -24.39
CA ASN A 592 -0.48 21.40 -23.45
C ASN A 592 -0.51 20.88 -22.00
N LYS A 593 -0.02 21.68 -21.05
CA LYS A 593 -0.15 21.38 -19.64
C LYS A 593 -1.61 21.28 -19.22
N GLU A 594 -1.93 20.27 -18.42
CA GLU A 594 -3.24 20.12 -17.77
C GLU A 594 -3.36 21.11 -16.62
N PHE A 595 -4.39 21.95 -16.67
CA PHE A 595 -4.73 22.81 -15.55
C PHE A 595 -5.92 22.20 -14.78
N ARG A 596 -5.69 21.86 -13.51
CA ARG A 596 -6.66 21.17 -12.65
C ARG A 596 -6.94 21.98 -11.40
N THR A 597 -8.21 22.09 -11.06
CA THR A 597 -8.68 22.70 -9.80
C THR A 597 -9.67 21.75 -9.13
N ARG A 598 -9.46 21.42 -7.85
CA ARG A 598 -10.40 20.62 -7.06
C ARG A 598 -10.67 21.29 -5.74
N ILE A 599 -11.93 21.21 -5.32
CA ILE A 599 -12.37 21.54 -3.96
C ILE A 599 -13.23 20.37 -3.49
N GLU A 600 -12.92 19.84 -2.32
CA GLU A 600 -13.61 18.71 -1.72
C GLU A 600 -13.81 19.00 -0.23
N GLY A 601 -15.02 18.73 0.28
CA GLY A 601 -15.37 18.87 1.69
C GLY A 601 -15.99 17.59 2.23
N THR A 602 -15.55 17.13 3.41
CA THR A 602 -16.09 15.96 4.11
C THR A 602 -16.65 16.38 5.46
N LEU A 603 -17.91 16.09 5.69
CA LEU A 603 -18.58 16.20 6.98
C LEU A 603 -18.71 14.81 7.60
N SER A 604 -18.09 14.59 8.76
CA SER A 604 -18.16 13.32 9.49
C SER A 604 -18.84 13.51 10.85
N LEU A 605 -19.87 12.68 11.10
CA LEU A 605 -20.63 12.64 12.33
C LEU A 605 -20.38 11.30 13.04
N LYS A 606 -19.66 11.32 14.17
CA LYS A 606 -19.19 10.08 14.83
C LYS A 606 -20.35 9.25 15.40
N ARG A 607 -21.30 9.90 16.05
CA ARG A 607 -22.43 9.22 16.72
C ARG A 607 -23.36 8.52 15.74
N THR A 608 -23.68 9.16 14.63
CA THR A 608 -24.55 8.60 13.59
C THR A 608 -23.80 7.72 12.60
N ARG A 609 -22.44 7.69 12.68
CA ARG A 609 -21.58 6.97 11.74
C ARG A 609 -21.83 7.37 10.29
N THR A 610 -22.03 8.66 10.08
CA THR A 610 -22.31 9.27 8.79
C THR A 610 -21.10 10.06 8.33
N ALA A 611 -20.66 9.87 7.08
CA ALA A 611 -19.72 10.75 6.43
C ALA A 611 -20.26 11.14 5.05
N LEU A 612 -20.34 12.45 4.80
CA LEU A 612 -20.74 13.00 3.51
C LEU A 612 -19.56 13.77 2.92
N THR A 613 -19.07 13.31 1.76
CA THR A 613 -18.03 13.98 1.00
C THR A 613 -18.62 14.56 -0.27
N VAL A 614 -18.40 15.85 -0.51
CA VAL A 614 -18.82 16.53 -1.74
C VAL A 614 -17.62 17.20 -2.36
N GLY A 615 -17.42 17.01 -3.67
CA GLY A 615 -16.32 17.58 -4.38
C GLY A 615 -16.66 18.02 -5.80
N VAL A 616 -15.92 19.01 -6.29
CA VAL A 616 -15.95 19.48 -7.67
C VAL A 616 -14.53 19.57 -8.18
N GLU A 617 -14.31 19.06 -9.38
CA GLU A 617 -13.04 19.25 -10.09
C GLU A 617 -13.29 19.81 -11.48
N ASN A 618 -12.43 20.74 -11.89
CA ASN A 618 -12.37 21.27 -13.25
C ASN A 618 -11.00 20.97 -13.85
N ILE A 619 -10.97 20.41 -15.07
CA ILE A 619 -9.76 20.03 -15.78
C ILE A 619 -9.78 20.66 -17.16
N LYS A 620 -8.82 21.52 -17.45
CA LYS A 620 -8.58 22.05 -18.80
C LYS A 620 -7.43 21.31 -19.45
N ASN A 621 -7.50 21.09 -20.77
CA ASN A 621 -6.51 20.32 -21.54
C ASN A 621 -6.37 18.87 -21.04
N TYR A 622 -7.48 18.22 -20.69
CA TYR A 622 -7.46 16.85 -20.19
C TYR A 622 -6.89 15.90 -21.24
N ALA A 623 -5.79 15.22 -20.91
CA ALA A 623 -5.16 14.20 -21.75
C ALA A 623 -5.59 12.80 -21.33
N TYR A 624 -5.92 11.94 -22.30
CA TYR A 624 -6.43 10.60 -22.05
C TYR A 624 -6.05 9.62 -23.16
N PHE A 625 -5.98 8.34 -22.81
CA PHE A 625 -5.82 7.27 -23.79
C PHE A 625 -7.13 6.94 -24.46
N ALA A 626 -7.11 6.69 -25.76
CA ALA A 626 -8.26 6.32 -26.57
C ALA A 626 -7.93 5.11 -27.46
N THR A 627 -8.92 4.27 -27.65
CA THR A 627 -8.92 3.21 -28.68
C THR A 627 -9.82 3.64 -29.82
N ASP A 628 -9.24 3.95 -30.97
CA ASP A 628 -10.00 4.26 -32.19
C ASP A 628 -10.21 2.96 -32.99
N LYS A 629 -11.38 2.78 -33.51
CA LYS A 629 -11.75 1.65 -34.37
C LYS A 629 -11.62 2.06 -35.85
N ILE A 630 -10.65 1.47 -36.54
CA ILE A 630 -10.36 1.74 -37.92
C ILE A 630 -11.01 0.64 -38.76
N ALA A 631 -11.99 1.01 -39.58
CA ALA A 631 -12.68 0.07 -40.47
C ALA A 631 -11.70 -0.52 -41.48
N TYR A 632 -11.80 -1.82 -41.74
CA TYR A 632 -11.09 -2.51 -42.81
C TYR A 632 -12.04 -3.33 -43.65
N ASN A 633 -11.66 -3.57 -44.90
CA ASN A 633 -12.43 -4.32 -45.86
C ASN A 633 -11.78 -5.69 -46.11
N ASP A 634 -12.61 -6.67 -46.56
CA ASP A 634 -12.13 -7.96 -47.02
C ASP A 634 -11.47 -7.84 -48.41
N GLU A 635 -10.96 -8.96 -48.94
CA GLU A 635 -10.38 -9.02 -50.30
C GLU A 635 -11.37 -8.62 -51.41
N GLY A 636 -12.66 -8.69 -51.12
CA GLY A 636 -13.75 -8.27 -52.04
C GLY A 636 -14.09 -6.78 -51.94
N GLY A 637 -13.44 -6.03 -51.03
CA GLY A 637 -13.71 -4.62 -50.81
C GLY A 637 -14.93 -4.33 -49.93
N GLN A 638 -15.53 -5.36 -49.32
CA GLN A 638 -16.67 -5.20 -48.42
C GLN A 638 -16.18 -5.01 -46.99
N PHE A 639 -16.93 -4.26 -46.20
CA PHE A 639 -16.62 -4.07 -44.79
C PHE A 639 -16.48 -5.41 -44.05
N ALA A 640 -15.32 -5.68 -43.49
CA ALA A 640 -14.99 -6.91 -42.76
C ALA A 640 -14.93 -6.74 -41.25
N GLY A 641 -14.66 -5.54 -40.76
CA GLY A 641 -14.54 -5.28 -39.31
C GLY A 641 -13.76 -4.02 -38.95
N TYR A 642 -13.32 -3.98 -37.69
CA TYR A 642 -12.53 -2.87 -37.13
C TYR A 642 -11.21 -3.34 -36.53
N SER A 643 -10.14 -2.63 -36.83
CA SER A 643 -8.84 -2.75 -36.17
C SER A 643 -8.66 -1.70 -35.08
N ASN A 644 -7.88 -2.02 -34.06
CA ASN A 644 -7.65 -1.12 -32.93
C ASN A 644 -6.44 -0.20 -33.21
N ARG A 645 -6.62 1.11 -33.09
CA ARG A 645 -5.54 2.09 -33.02
C ARG A 645 -5.53 2.74 -31.67
N ILE A 646 -4.42 2.60 -30.93
CA ILE A 646 -4.26 3.20 -29.63
C ILE A 646 -3.61 4.56 -29.80
N SER A 647 -4.18 5.57 -29.18
CA SER A 647 -3.71 6.96 -29.29
C SER A 647 -3.86 7.70 -27.96
N VAL A 648 -3.14 8.81 -27.84
CA VAL A 648 -3.36 9.81 -26.79
C VAL A 648 -4.05 11.01 -27.37
N LYS A 649 -5.16 11.40 -26.77
CA LYS A 649 -5.93 12.60 -27.16
C LYS A 649 -5.91 13.63 -26.05
N GLN A 650 -6.05 14.89 -26.42
CA GLN A 650 -6.17 16.00 -25.48
C GLN A 650 -7.41 16.83 -25.78
N TYR A 651 -8.26 17.02 -24.77
CA TYR A 651 -9.45 17.86 -24.88
C TYR A 651 -9.13 19.28 -24.40
N GLY A 652 -9.01 20.22 -25.35
CA GLY A 652 -8.54 21.59 -25.08
C GLY A 652 -9.51 22.46 -24.26
N SER A 653 -10.80 22.10 -24.18
CA SER A 653 -11.80 22.74 -23.33
C SER A 653 -11.77 22.18 -21.90
N SER A 654 -12.61 22.72 -21.02
CA SER A 654 -12.71 22.24 -19.64
C SER A 654 -13.69 21.08 -19.49
N VAL A 655 -13.28 20.04 -18.76
CA VAL A 655 -14.14 18.97 -18.26
C VAL A 655 -14.39 19.21 -16.76
N GLN A 656 -15.64 19.21 -16.36
CA GLN A 656 -16.04 19.38 -14.97
C GLN A 656 -16.60 18.07 -14.41
N VAL A 657 -16.25 17.73 -13.19
CA VAL A 657 -16.78 16.58 -12.47
C VAL A 657 -17.30 17.02 -11.12
N PHE A 658 -18.57 16.72 -10.88
CA PHE A 658 -19.20 16.80 -9.56
C PHE A 658 -19.24 15.41 -8.93
N SER A 659 -19.00 15.30 -7.63
CA SER A 659 -19.10 14.04 -6.88
C SER A 659 -19.68 14.29 -5.50
N ALA A 660 -20.61 13.43 -5.07
CA ALA A 660 -21.13 13.39 -3.71
C ALA A 660 -21.11 11.92 -3.24
N ARG A 661 -20.41 11.63 -2.16
CA ARG A 661 -20.29 10.29 -1.56
C ARG A 661 -20.86 10.32 -0.14
N LEU A 662 -21.82 9.44 0.12
CA LEU A 662 -22.42 9.23 1.43
C LEU A 662 -22.00 7.86 1.96
N ASN A 663 -21.33 7.85 3.11
CA ASN A 663 -21.08 6.65 3.91
C ASN A 663 -22.02 6.69 5.12
N GLN A 664 -22.86 5.66 5.27
CA GLN A 664 -23.79 5.53 6.35
C GLN A 664 -23.79 4.12 6.93
N ASN A 665 -23.36 3.99 8.17
CA ASN A 665 -23.27 2.70 8.84
C ASN A 665 -24.29 2.65 9.99
N PHE A 666 -25.13 1.61 9.97
CA PHE A 666 -26.11 1.35 11.03
C PHE A 666 -25.66 0.16 11.88
N LYS A 667 -25.91 0.25 13.21
CA LYS A 667 -25.68 -0.84 14.14
C LYS A 667 -26.90 -1.00 15.06
N PHE A 668 -27.50 -2.18 15.00
CA PHE A 668 -28.66 -2.56 15.79
C PHE A 668 -28.33 -3.84 16.59
N GLY A 669 -27.66 -3.67 17.74
CA GLY A 669 -27.15 -4.78 18.52
C GLY A 669 -26.10 -5.60 17.75
N ILE A 670 -26.44 -6.85 17.42
CA ILE A 670 -25.58 -7.75 16.63
C ILE A 670 -25.66 -7.49 15.11
N LEU A 671 -26.69 -6.80 14.64
CA LEU A 671 -26.91 -6.51 13.23
C LEU A 671 -26.19 -5.22 12.83
N HIS A 672 -25.44 -5.29 11.77
CA HIS A 672 -24.70 -4.18 11.15
C HIS A 672 -25.13 -4.04 9.70
N TRP A 673 -25.22 -2.80 9.23
CA TRP A 673 -25.55 -2.49 7.85
C TRP A 673 -24.70 -1.29 7.40
N ASP A 674 -23.67 -1.59 6.63
CA ASP A 674 -22.71 -0.61 6.12
C ASP A 674 -23.05 -0.27 4.68
N ASN A 675 -23.18 1.03 4.39
CA ASN A 675 -23.58 1.52 3.08
C ASN A 675 -22.63 2.61 2.60
N GLU A 676 -22.29 2.56 1.32
CA GLU A 676 -21.67 3.66 0.58
C GLU A 676 -22.45 3.92 -0.69
N VAL A 677 -22.82 5.16 -0.94
CA VAL A 677 -23.48 5.59 -2.16
C VAL A 677 -22.71 6.79 -2.70
N ALA A 678 -22.25 6.69 -3.93
CA ALA A 678 -21.55 7.76 -4.63
C ALA A 678 -22.36 8.19 -5.86
N TYR A 679 -22.74 9.46 -5.91
CA TYR A 679 -23.29 10.11 -7.08
C TYR A 679 -22.20 10.97 -7.72
N GLN A 680 -22.04 10.91 -9.02
CA GLN A 680 -21.08 11.73 -9.75
C GLN A 680 -21.63 12.11 -11.13
N LYS A 681 -21.19 13.26 -11.64
CA LYS A 681 -21.58 13.75 -12.95
C LYS A 681 -20.39 14.41 -13.62
N THR A 682 -20.12 14.02 -14.85
CA THR A 682 -19.14 14.69 -15.72
C THR A 682 -19.85 15.58 -16.73
N SER A 683 -19.23 16.68 -17.10
CA SER A 683 -19.75 17.56 -18.16
C SER A 683 -19.61 16.97 -19.57
N ASN A 684 -18.75 15.95 -19.74
CA ASN A 684 -18.52 15.31 -21.02
C ASN A 684 -18.27 13.81 -20.86
N GLN A 685 -19.28 12.98 -21.14
CA GLN A 685 -19.23 11.53 -21.04
C GLN A 685 -18.42 10.87 -22.19
N ASP A 686 -18.21 11.56 -23.30
CA ASP A 686 -17.44 11.03 -24.42
C ASP A 686 -15.92 11.15 -24.18
N ILE A 687 -15.50 12.01 -23.27
CA ILE A 687 -14.09 12.26 -22.92
C ILE A 687 -13.73 11.61 -21.59
N LEU A 688 -14.63 11.71 -20.62
CA LEU A 688 -14.45 11.16 -19.29
C LEU A 688 -15.74 10.42 -18.88
N PRO A 689 -15.91 9.18 -19.35
CA PRO A 689 -17.10 8.39 -19.01
C PRO A 689 -17.08 7.96 -17.55
N LEU A 690 -18.18 8.22 -16.83
CA LEU A 690 -18.37 7.88 -15.43
C LEU A 690 -19.82 7.39 -15.20
N PRO A 691 -20.04 6.36 -14.36
CA PRO A 691 -21.41 6.01 -13.94
C PRO A 691 -21.97 7.11 -13.06
N ASP A 692 -23.24 7.45 -13.24
CA ASP A 692 -23.91 8.50 -12.45
C ASP A 692 -24.05 8.08 -10.97
N LEU A 693 -24.29 6.78 -10.70
CA LEU A 693 -24.44 6.24 -9.35
C LEU A 693 -23.60 4.97 -9.19
N SER A 694 -22.91 4.88 -8.06
CA SER A 694 -22.28 3.64 -7.58
C SER A 694 -22.71 3.40 -6.14
N ALA A 695 -23.08 2.16 -5.81
CA ALA A 695 -23.58 1.79 -4.49
C ALA A 695 -22.92 0.50 -4.00
N TYR A 696 -22.59 0.49 -2.73
CA TYR A 696 -22.18 -0.68 -1.98
C TYR A 696 -23.06 -0.79 -0.73
N SER A 697 -23.58 -1.97 -0.46
CA SER A 697 -24.37 -2.25 0.72
C SER A 697 -23.95 -3.60 1.30
N ASN A 698 -23.63 -3.63 2.58
CA ASN A 698 -23.15 -4.82 3.29
C ASN A 698 -23.97 -5.02 4.56
N LEU A 699 -24.78 -6.06 4.59
CA LEU A 699 -25.59 -6.45 5.73
C LEU A 699 -24.99 -7.67 6.41
N TYR A 700 -24.68 -7.57 7.72
CA TYR A 700 -24.04 -8.64 8.44
C TYR A 700 -24.41 -8.66 9.93
N ILE A 701 -24.27 -9.84 10.54
CA ILE A 701 -24.38 -10.04 11.97
C ILE A 701 -23.03 -10.38 12.58
N VAL A 702 -22.77 -9.89 13.79
CA VAL A 702 -21.57 -10.19 14.57
C VAL A 702 -21.97 -10.78 15.92
N PHE A 703 -21.51 -11.99 16.19
CA PHE A 703 -21.76 -12.69 17.44
C PHE A 703 -20.56 -13.52 17.87
N ARG A 704 -20.57 -14.02 19.12
CA ARG A 704 -19.52 -14.88 19.66
C ARG A 704 -20.05 -16.25 19.99
N ILE A 705 -19.35 -17.30 19.56
CA ILE A 705 -19.60 -18.69 19.94
C ILE A 705 -18.63 -19.03 21.08
N ALA A 706 -19.17 -19.64 22.15
CA ALA A 706 -18.43 -20.05 23.35
C ALA A 706 -17.55 -18.93 23.94
N LYS A 707 -17.93 -17.64 23.77
CA LYS A 707 -17.20 -16.43 24.20
C LYS A 707 -15.80 -16.24 23.56
N VAL A 708 -15.32 -17.15 22.75
CA VAL A 708 -13.97 -17.15 22.16
C VAL A 708 -14.01 -16.86 20.66
N LEU A 709 -14.81 -17.62 19.89
CA LEU A 709 -14.89 -17.48 18.45
C LEU A 709 -15.83 -16.33 18.07
N ARG A 710 -15.29 -15.22 17.57
CA ARG A 710 -16.10 -14.13 16.99
C ARG A 710 -16.43 -14.49 15.54
N VAL A 711 -17.70 -14.44 15.20
CA VAL A 711 -18.25 -14.76 13.88
C VAL A 711 -18.86 -13.50 13.29
N GLN A 712 -18.50 -13.19 12.05
CA GLN A 712 -19.17 -12.21 11.22
C GLN A 712 -19.76 -12.95 10.01
N LEU A 713 -21.07 -12.98 9.88
CA LEU A 713 -21.79 -13.61 8.77
C LEU A 713 -22.61 -12.57 8.05
N GLY A 714 -22.48 -12.49 6.74
CA GLY A 714 -23.21 -11.47 5.97
C GLY A 714 -23.15 -11.65 4.48
N GLY A 715 -23.67 -10.66 3.78
CA GLY A 715 -23.60 -10.54 2.35
C GLY A 715 -23.49 -9.09 1.91
N ASP A 716 -22.83 -8.87 0.80
CA ASP A 716 -22.69 -7.56 0.19
C ASP A 716 -23.21 -7.52 -1.25
N VAL A 717 -23.67 -6.35 -1.64
CA VAL A 717 -24.14 -6.03 -2.99
C VAL A 717 -23.38 -4.82 -3.50
N ARG A 718 -22.90 -4.92 -4.73
CA ARG A 718 -22.19 -3.88 -5.46
C ARG A 718 -22.95 -3.56 -6.73
N TYR A 719 -23.22 -2.27 -6.95
CA TYR A 719 -24.03 -1.82 -8.05
C TYR A 719 -23.51 -0.52 -8.62
N PHE A 720 -23.62 -0.34 -9.92
CA PHE A 720 -23.42 0.94 -10.60
C PHE A 720 -24.34 1.05 -11.81
N THR A 721 -24.74 2.29 -12.11
CA THR A 721 -25.55 2.60 -13.28
C THR A 721 -24.78 2.40 -14.56
N GLU A 722 -25.46 2.08 -15.64
CA GLU A 722 -24.84 1.89 -16.95
C GLU A 722 -24.17 3.16 -17.47
N TYR A 723 -23.04 2.97 -18.12
CA TYR A 723 -22.26 4.02 -18.76
C TYR A 723 -21.33 3.39 -19.81
N TYR A 724 -20.70 4.21 -20.65
CA TYR A 724 -19.67 3.74 -21.57
C TYR A 724 -18.38 3.46 -20.80
N ALA A 725 -18.28 2.27 -20.21
CA ALA A 725 -17.12 1.92 -19.39
C ALA A 725 -15.83 1.98 -20.22
N PRO A 726 -14.70 2.40 -19.62
CA PRO A 726 -13.43 2.40 -20.34
C PRO A 726 -13.07 1.03 -20.88
N ASP A 727 -12.59 0.99 -22.13
CA ASP A 727 -11.97 -0.16 -22.77
C ASP A 727 -10.57 -0.39 -22.19
N TYR A 728 -9.91 -1.48 -22.59
CA TYR A 728 -8.55 -1.80 -22.16
C TYR A 728 -7.64 -2.09 -23.35
N ALA A 729 -6.47 -1.46 -23.36
CA ALA A 729 -5.47 -1.62 -24.40
C ALA A 729 -4.29 -2.48 -23.89
N PRO A 730 -4.20 -3.77 -24.29
CA PRO A 730 -3.16 -4.69 -23.85
C PRO A 730 -1.72 -4.21 -24.12
N ILE A 731 -1.51 -3.54 -25.26
CA ILE A 731 -0.18 -3.08 -25.72
C ILE A 731 0.46 -2.06 -24.76
N ILE A 732 -0.34 -1.28 -24.03
CA ILE A 732 0.13 -0.27 -23.10
C ILE A 732 -0.31 -0.53 -21.65
N GLN A 733 -1.07 -1.57 -21.41
CA GLN A 733 -1.69 -1.88 -20.12
C GLN A 733 -2.48 -0.72 -19.51
N GLN A 734 -3.19 0.06 -20.31
CA GLN A 734 -3.99 1.21 -19.86
C GLN A 734 -5.46 1.04 -20.25
N PHE A 735 -6.29 1.67 -19.42
CA PHE A 735 -7.70 1.86 -19.75
C PHE A 735 -7.85 3.03 -20.72
N THR A 736 -8.68 2.86 -21.73
CA THR A 736 -8.86 3.80 -22.84
C THR A 736 -10.32 4.20 -22.97
N VAL A 737 -10.58 5.37 -23.53
CA VAL A 737 -11.93 5.76 -23.93
C VAL A 737 -12.32 4.97 -25.17
N GLN A 738 -13.54 4.40 -25.15
CA GLN A 738 -14.08 3.62 -26.27
C GLN A 738 -14.31 4.47 -27.53
N SER A 739 -14.11 3.87 -28.69
CA SER A 739 -14.46 4.48 -29.98
C SER A 739 -15.97 4.67 -30.11
N PRO A 740 -16.45 5.80 -30.65
CA PRO A 740 -17.88 6.02 -30.88
C PRO A 740 -18.54 4.97 -31.75
N GLU A 741 -17.78 4.34 -32.68
CA GLU A 741 -18.25 3.39 -33.69
C GLU A 741 -18.74 2.07 -33.08
N THR A 742 -18.13 1.63 -32.00
CA THR A 742 -18.38 0.31 -31.38
C THR A 742 -18.65 0.37 -29.90
N ARG A 743 -18.89 1.58 -29.36
CA ARG A 743 -19.04 1.74 -27.92
C ARG A 743 -20.23 1.01 -27.34
N MET A 744 -20.04 0.34 -26.25
CA MET A 744 -21.06 -0.37 -25.50
C MET A 744 -21.18 0.16 -24.07
N LYS A 745 -22.39 0.10 -23.53
CA LYS A 745 -22.66 0.45 -22.13
C LYS A 745 -22.60 -0.78 -21.26
N LEU A 746 -21.95 -0.64 -20.11
CA LEU A 746 -21.85 -1.66 -19.07
C LEU A 746 -22.41 -1.12 -17.76
N GLY A 747 -22.99 -2.00 -16.96
CA GLY A 747 -23.57 -1.68 -15.67
C GLY A 747 -25.00 -2.17 -15.51
N ASN A 748 -25.75 -1.58 -14.56
CA ASN A 748 -27.11 -2.01 -14.18
C ASN A 748 -27.18 -3.51 -13.77
N TYR A 749 -26.04 -4.09 -13.40
CA TYR A 749 -25.92 -5.46 -12.95
C TYR A 749 -25.42 -5.49 -11.50
N PRO A 750 -26.24 -5.93 -10.53
CA PRO A 750 -25.79 -6.07 -9.14
C PRO A 750 -24.88 -7.29 -9.02
N ILE A 751 -23.73 -7.13 -8.36
CA ILE A 751 -22.84 -8.22 -8.02
C ILE A 751 -23.05 -8.53 -6.52
N CYS A 752 -23.57 -9.73 -6.24
CA CYS A 752 -23.89 -10.16 -4.88
C CYS A 752 -22.86 -11.16 -4.37
N ASN A 753 -22.44 -11.00 -3.13
CA ASN A 753 -21.51 -11.91 -2.44
C ASN A 753 -22.09 -12.32 -1.09
N ALA A 754 -21.71 -13.51 -0.60
CA ALA A 754 -22.04 -14.00 0.72
C ALA A 754 -20.79 -14.52 1.42
N TYR A 755 -20.63 -14.22 2.71
CA TYR A 755 -19.39 -14.54 3.39
C TYR A 755 -19.57 -14.87 4.87
N VAL A 756 -18.57 -15.58 5.41
CA VAL A 756 -18.37 -15.76 6.84
C VAL A 756 -16.92 -15.48 7.20
N ASN A 757 -16.70 -14.61 8.18
CA ASN A 757 -15.42 -14.35 8.81
C ASN A 757 -15.39 -14.92 10.23
N LEU A 758 -14.33 -15.61 10.56
CA LEU A 758 -14.10 -16.24 11.84
C LEU A 758 -12.82 -15.67 12.47
N PHE A 759 -12.94 -15.16 13.69
CA PHE A 759 -11.81 -14.56 14.41
C PHE A 759 -11.58 -15.39 15.68
N LEU A 760 -10.43 -16.05 15.74
CA LEU A 760 -10.02 -16.88 16.87
C LEU A 760 -8.64 -16.42 17.36
N LYS A 761 -8.60 -15.66 18.47
CA LYS A 761 -7.35 -15.12 19.02
C LYS A 761 -6.51 -14.41 17.94
N HIS A 762 -5.34 -14.96 17.64
CA HIS A 762 -4.40 -14.42 16.65
C HIS A 762 -4.69 -14.84 15.21
N CYS A 763 -5.72 -15.69 14.99
CA CYS A 763 -6.08 -16.20 13.67
C CYS A 763 -7.37 -15.61 13.15
N ARG A 764 -7.42 -15.36 11.86
CA ARG A 764 -8.61 -14.99 11.10
C ARG A 764 -8.77 -15.94 9.95
N PHE A 765 -10.01 -16.37 9.74
CA PHE A 765 -10.39 -17.21 8.60
C PHE A 765 -11.57 -16.56 7.92
N TYR A 766 -11.67 -16.71 6.61
CA TYR A 766 -12.92 -16.41 5.92
C TYR A 766 -13.21 -17.44 4.84
N VAL A 767 -14.48 -17.57 4.55
CA VAL A 767 -15.04 -18.18 3.35
C VAL A 767 -15.93 -17.15 2.71
N ASN A 768 -15.74 -16.90 1.42
CA ASN A 768 -16.51 -15.93 0.66
C ASN A 768 -16.95 -16.57 -0.66
N VAL A 769 -18.24 -16.52 -0.93
CA VAL A 769 -18.84 -16.92 -2.21
C VAL A 769 -19.10 -15.65 -2.98
N ASN A 770 -18.30 -15.39 -4.01
CA ASN A 770 -18.45 -14.25 -4.88
C ASN A 770 -19.43 -14.56 -6.01
N HIS A 771 -20.14 -13.53 -6.46
CA HIS A 771 -21.03 -13.55 -7.61
C HIS A 771 -22.10 -14.64 -7.50
N VAL A 772 -22.78 -14.72 -6.33
CA VAL A 772 -23.82 -15.73 -6.05
C VAL A 772 -25.01 -15.64 -7.00
N ASN A 773 -25.21 -14.49 -7.63
CA ASN A 773 -26.26 -14.24 -8.62
C ASN A 773 -25.80 -14.47 -10.08
N ASN A 774 -24.68 -15.15 -10.30
CA ASN A 774 -24.18 -15.46 -11.64
C ASN A 774 -25.27 -16.10 -12.52
N GLY A 775 -25.40 -15.60 -13.76
CA GLY A 775 -26.41 -16.06 -14.72
C GLY A 775 -27.84 -15.60 -14.44
N THR A 776 -28.07 -14.70 -13.49
CA THR A 776 -29.40 -14.14 -13.19
C THR A 776 -29.49 -12.67 -13.59
N GLY A 777 -30.71 -12.18 -13.81
CA GLY A 777 -30.96 -10.78 -14.18
C GLY A 777 -30.67 -10.48 -15.65
N ASN A 778 -30.10 -9.29 -15.92
CA ASN A 778 -29.83 -8.81 -17.27
C ASN A 778 -28.61 -9.44 -17.97
N LYS A 779 -27.90 -10.35 -17.28
CA LYS A 779 -26.69 -11.04 -17.75
C LYS A 779 -25.53 -10.13 -18.23
N ASN A 780 -25.62 -8.82 -18.05
CA ASN A 780 -24.57 -7.87 -18.44
C ASN A 780 -23.43 -7.89 -17.40
N ALA A 781 -22.81 -9.05 -17.24
CA ALA A 781 -21.81 -9.35 -16.24
C ALA A 781 -20.39 -8.92 -16.70
N PHE A 782 -20.21 -7.64 -17.03
CA PHE A 782 -18.96 -7.05 -17.47
C PHE A 782 -18.59 -5.82 -16.63
N LEU A 783 -17.29 -5.62 -16.39
CA LEU A 783 -16.73 -4.40 -15.81
C LEU A 783 -15.90 -3.60 -16.82
N VAL A 784 -15.42 -4.27 -17.85
CA VAL A 784 -14.66 -3.73 -18.98
C VAL A 784 -15.20 -4.38 -20.25
N PRO A 785 -15.33 -3.68 -21.38
CA PRO A 785 -15.78 -4.26 -22.63
C PRO A 785 -15.04 -5.55 -22.99
N HIS A 786 -15.74 -6.60 -23.34
CA HIS A 786 -15.23 -7.92 -23.70
C HIS A 786 -14.53 -8.72 -22.58
N TYR A 787 -14.45 -8.17 -21.34
CA TYR A 787 -13.86 -8.85 -20.17
C TYR A 787 -14.96 -9.16 -19.14
N PRO A 788 -15.53 -10.37 -19.18
CA PRO A 788 -16.61 -10.73 -18.26
C PRO A 788 -16.11 -10.91 -16.83
N ILE A 789 -17.01 -10.66 -15.89
CA ILE A 789 -16.80 -10.96 -14.47
C ILE A 789 -16.66 -12.49 -14.32
N ASN A 790 -15.79 -12.92 -13.41
CA ASN A 790 -15.63 -14.35 -13.11
C ASN A 790 -16.98 -14.98 -12.72
N PRO A 791 -17.23 -16.24 -13.09
CA PRO A 791 -18.40 -16.98 -12.63
C PRO A 791 -18.39 -17.11 -11.12
N MET A 792 -19.50 -17.60 -10.55
CA MET A 792 -19.60 -17.86 -9.11
C MET A 792 -18.40 -18.69 -8.65
N ASN A 793 -17.71 -18.21 -7.62
CA ASN A 793 -16.53 -18.86 -7.08
C ASN A 793 -16.44 -18.74 -5.55
N ILE A 794 -15.68 -19.65 -4.93
CA ILE A 794 -15.53 -19.72 -3.48
C ILE A 794 -14.08 -19.40 -3.10
N HIS A 795 -13.92 -18.38 -2.29
CA HIS A 795 -12.64 -17.93 -1.77
C HIS A 795 -12.45 -18.36 -0.33
N PHE A 796 -11.23 -18.75 0.01
CA PHE A 796 -10.80 -19.05 1.36
C PHE A 796 -9.63 -18.14 1.71
N GLY A 797 -9.58 -17.69 2.95
CA GLY A 797 -8.44 -16.92 3.43
C GLY A 797 -8.14 -17.19 4.89
N LEU A 798 -6.87 -17.11 5.21
CA LEU A 798 -6.29 -17.23 6.54
C LEU A 798 -5.34 -16.06 6.79
N SER A 799 -5.39 -15.48 7.97
CA SER A 799 -4.34 -14.58 8.46
C SER A 799 -3.99 -14.95 9.90
N TRP A 800 -2.70 -15.06 10.17
CA TRP A 800 -2.20 -15.46 11.49
C TRP A 800 -1.10 -14.52 11.96
N ASN A 801 -1.28 -13.95 13.15
CA ASN A 801 -0.30 -13.11 13.83
C ASN A 801 0.48 -13.97 14.83
N PHE A 802 1.80 -13.98 14.69
CA PHE A 802 2.73 -14.61 15.61
C PHE A 802 3.45 -13.51 16.41
N PHE A 803 3.32 -13.54 17.70
CA PHE A 803 4.06 -12.70 18.65
C PHE A 803 4.01 -13.32 20.06
N ASN A 804 4.94 -12.94 20.90
CA ASN A 804 5.03 -13.37 22.32
C ASN A 804 4.41 -12.33 23.25
#